data_14891c2735b6d14599a617833f337557
#
_entry.id   14891c2735b6d14599a617833f337557
#
_cell.length_a   1.000
_cell.length_b   1.000
_cell.length_c   1.000
_cell.angle_alpha   90.00
_cell.angle_beta   90.00
_cell.angle_gamma   90.00
#
_symmetry.space_group_name_H-M   'P 1'
#
loop_
_entity.id
_entity.type
_entity.pdbx_description
1 polymer ?
#
loop_
_entity_poly.entity_id
_entity_poly.type
_entity_poly.pdbx_seq_one_letter_code
_entity_poly.pdbx_strand_id
1 'polypeptide(L)'
;MYNVSENFKRAIKSQNRKSSIYGTLTTTSGTEYPLNDSNFIKDSLYITNQIVNNSKLCFGAVYAGECGLVINSTIDRYSLFGATFVLNFLLELEDGTEESLPLGVFTVDTPERIGSKIKLTAVDNMSKFDIAVNEDVNGTWYELLSYISNKCGVELAQTQAELEALHINATNQNYTIQQDKIDTYRDAVSYLCMVICTNATIDNTGKLKIVQYATSACDSNDRATRLNNCKFSDYTSRYAGVKARFFANENYATYTANNPDINGLVLDLGDIPIVGGTADSKNATIDAMLETISQIAYVPATLYISSNPAYELGDMITCENVNNTTHSVNTYVMAYKYSYRKKETINCYGDNPLLQNVKSKNDKHFSSMESQISSKDMVIVNATNIKDITIEQKLKNIVSLNFSVNTDCRPICIFTIPFSIDVDGYVEFSLYNGLVAMENATYKGYYEAGEHFATFMYLDDMMKNDRRSMRVLVKCYADTTSAIRVQDARIRTLENRSNVPEIDIFPQDKSMWEQGSIASADGSNIDSTARIRSCFVPIKAGQKYKCTADSSHQLLTRHYTSTKTYRSTTTSFASADFEFTTDATDKYIRFVIRNSDDSNITTDELDNACWICEPVIEDVKQAVDTTEPTATIKALGVKAIAYTQGINGKGEWDGTLEFKDVFSDIPLISNMSVITFGDNLSVNTQIPAQASITELFGEIALNSDISVIGFTDSVSAELVD
;
A
#
# COMPACT_ATOMS: atom_id res chain seq x y z
N MET A 1 -25.54 18.61 1.39
CA MET A 1 -25.36 20.07 1.25
C MET A 1 -26.09 20.74 2.41
N TYR A 2 -25.46 21.69 3.08
CA TYR A 2 -26.08 22.46 4.14
C TYR A 2 -27.38 23.09 3.67
N ASN A 3 -28.38 23.14 4.52
CA ASN A 3 -29.70 23.65 4.16
C ASN A 3 -29.64 25.18 3.98
N VAL A 4 -29.62 25.63 2.74
CA VAL A 4 -29.58 27.04 2.31
C VAL A 4 -30.71 27.32 1.33
N SER A 5 -31.09 28.58 1.20
CA SER A 5 -32.14 29.00 0.28
C SER A 5 -31.73 28.80 -1.21
N GLU A 6 -32.70 28.72 -2.09
CA GLU A 6 -32.45 28.70 -3.54
C GLU A 6 -31.82 30.02 -4.04
N ASN A 7 -32.11 31.15 -3.33
CA ASN A 7 -31.45 32.42 -3.60
C ASN A 7 -29.94 32.34 -3.25
N PHE A 8 -29.59 31.71 -2.12
CA PHE A 8 -28.20 31.46 -1.76
C PHE A 8 -27.50 30.62 -2.84
N LYS A 9 -28.10 29.51 -3.28
CA LYS A 9 -27.53 28.63 -4.32
C LYS A 9 -27.24 29.37 -5.63
N ARG A 10 -28.07 30.33 -5.99
CA ARG A 10 -27.86 31.20 -7.17
C ARG A 10 -26.77 32.24 -6.91
N ALA A 11 -26.86 32.97 -5.82
CA ALA A 11 -25.95 34.05 -5.48
C ALA A 11 -24.50 33.53 -5.30
N ILE A 12 -24.29 32.36 -4.68
CA ILE A 12 -22.96 31.78 -4.46
C ILE A 12 -22.23 31.41 -5.77
N LYS A 13 -22.98 31.11 -6.83
CA LYS A 13 -22.44 30.83 -8.18
C LYS A 13 -22.09 32.09 -8.97
N SER A 14 -22.55 33.25 -8.53
CA SER A 14 -22.28 34.53 -9.20
C SER A 14 -20.81 34.92 -9.11
N GLN A 15 -20.25 35.42 -10.20
CA GLN A 15 -18.87 35.93 -10.22
C GLN A 15 -18.69 37.22 -9.39
N ASN A 16 -19.75 38.02 -9.22
CA ASN A 16 -19.72 39.29 -8.51
C ASN A 16 -20.33 39.20 -7.10
N ARG A 17 -20.33 38.00 -6.51
CA ARG A 17 -20.87 37.78 -5.18
C ARG A 17 -20.16 38.63 -4.12
N LYS A 18 -20.90 39.18 -3.22
CA LYS A 18 -20.38 39.86 -2.02
C LYS A 18 -20.53 38.93 -0.83
N SER A 19 -19.43 38.68 -0.14
CA SER A 19 -19.43 37.82 1.03
C SER A 19 -18.44 38.30 2.06
N SER A 20 -18.72 38.00 3.32
CA SER A 20 -17.87 38.30 4.47
C SER A 20 -17.77 37.10 5.41
N ILE A 21 -16.74 37.08 6.25
CA ILE A 21 -16.56 36.10 7.33
C ILE A 21 -16.65 36.87 8.65
N TYR A 22 -17.38 36.29 9.61
CA TYR A 22 -17.41 36.79 10.96
C TYR A 22 -17.42 35.65 11.97
N GLY A 23 -17.03 35.94 13.20
CA GLY A 23 -17.00 34.93 14.26
C GLY A 23 -16.52 35.46 15.59
N THR A 24 -16.32 34.56 16.53
CA THR A 24 -15.83 34.88 17.87
C THR A 24 -14.74 33.89 18.24
N LEU A 25 -13.62 34.38 18.74
CA LEU A 25 -12.55 33.61 19.34
C LEU A 25 -12.67 33.76 20.88
N THR A 26 -12.83 32.64 21.58
CA THR A 26 -12.97 32.59 23.04
C THR A 26 -11.77 31.88 23.64
N THR A 27 -11.01 32.54 24.48
CA THR A 27 -9.87 31.94 25.19
C THR A 27 -10.33 30.94 26.24
N THR A 28 -9.43 30.12 26.74
CA THR A 28 -9.69 29.18 27.84
C THR A 28 -10.11 29.89 29.14
N SER A 29 -9.74 31.18 29.29
CA SER A 29 -10.20 32.05 30.41
C SER A 29 -11.59 32.68 30.19
N GLY A 30 -12.25 32.42 29.04
CA GLY A 30 -13.55 32.98 28.71
C GLY A 30 -13.51 34.36 28.08
N THR A 31 -12.34 34.90 27.75
CA THR A 31 -12.26 36.21 27.08
C THR A 31 -12.59 36.07 25.59
N GLU A 32 -13.50 36.87 25.10
CA GLU A 32 -13.98 36.87 23.73
C GLU A 32 -13.32 37.94 22.87
N TYR A 33 -12.96 37.58 21.66
CA TYR A 33 -12.42 38.49 20.65
C TYR A 33 -13.21 38.31 19.34
N PRO A 34 -13.74 39.42 18.77
CA PRO A 34 -14.46 39.35 17.51
C PRO A 34 -13.49 39.03 16.35
N LEU A 35 -13.90 38.12 15.48
CA LEU A 35 -13.24 37.80 14.22
C LEU A 35 -14.08 38.36 13.07
N ASN A 36 -13.47 39.13 12.18
CA ASN A 36 -14.14 39.69 11.00
C ASN A 36 -13.12 40.07 9.92
N ASP A 37 -13.61 40.46 8.77
CA ASP A 37 -12.78 40.83 7.60
C ASP A 37 -11.74 41.94 7.87
N SER A 38 -11.89 42.74 8.94
CA SER A 38 -10.94 43.81 9.27
C SER A 38 -9.71 43.29 10.00
N ASN A 39 -9.79 42.15 10.69
CA ASN A 39 -8.67 41.54 11.40
C ASN A 39 -8.18 40.23 10.79
N PHE A 40 -8.87 39.65 9.82
CA PHE A 40 -8.37 38.55 9.02
C PHE A 40 -7.29 39.03 8.03
N ILE A 41 -6.21 38.28 7.93
CA ILE A 41 -5.29 38.47 6.82
C ILE A 41 -5.93 37.85 5.57
N LYS A 42 -6.00 38.67 4.51
CA LYS A 42 -6.59 38.29 3.24
C LYS A 42 -6.05 36.95 2.77
N ASP A 43 -6.95 36.07 2.30
CA ASP A 43 -6.64 34.79 1.69
C ASP A 43 -5.97 33.75 2.63
N SER A 44 -6.00 33.97 3.95
CA SER A 44 -5.36 33.06 4.91
C SER A 44 -6.30 31.95 5.42
N LEU A 45 -7.62 32.17 5.39
CA LEU A 45 -8.58 31.20 5.90
C LEU A 45 -8.72 30.01 4.94
N TYR A 46 -8.50 28.82 5.49
CA TYR A 46 -8.86 27.56 4.86
C TYR A 46 -9.48 26.60 5.86
N ILE A 47 -10.33 25.70 5.36
CA ILE A 47 -10.89 24.56 6.11
C ILE A 47 -10.71 23.34 5.25
N THR A 48 -10.18 22.25 5.84
CA THR A 48 -10.02 20.96 5.17
C THR A 48 -10.73 19.89 5.96
N ASN A 49 -11.41 18.99 5.26
CA ASN A 49 -12.00 17.82 5.88
C ASN A 49 -12.13 16.69 4.85
N GLN A 50 -12.26 15.45 5.32
CA GLN A 50 -12.34 14.26 4.46
C GLN A 50 -13.05 13.09 5.13
N ILE A 51 -13.65 12.22 4.31
CA ILE A 51 -14.25 10.94 4.71
C ILE A 51 -13.65 9.76 3.93
N VAL A 52 -12.39 9.89 3.53
CA VAL A 52 -11.68 8.87 2.74
C VAL A 52 -10.32 8.58 3.35
N ASN A 53 -9.89 7.35 3.23
CA ASN A 53 -8.57 6.89 3.62
C ASN A 53 -7.77 6.48 2.37
N ASN A 54 -6.51 6.92 2.28
CA ASN A 54 -5.58 6.54 1.21
C ASN A 54 -6.14 6.68 -0.21
N SER A 55 -6.90 7.74 -0.47
CA SER A 55 -7.48 8.04 -1.79
C SER A 55 -8.44 6.95 -2.33
N LYS A 56 -9.12 6.23 -1.46
CA LYS A 56 -10.12 5.21 -1.80
C LYS A 56 -11.43 5.45 -1.07
N LEU A 57 -12.55 5.01 -1.67
CA LEU A 57 -13.82 4.97 -0.94
C LEU A 57 -13.65 4.03 0.27
N CYS A 58 -14.05 4.51 1.42
CA CYS A 58 -14.09 3.74 2.65
C CYS A 58 -15.32 4.08 3.47
N PHE A 59 -15.58 3.26 4.47
CA PHE A 59 -16.57 3.51 5.53
C PHE A 59 -15.88 3.45 6.88
N GLY A 60 -16.47 4.11 7.85
CA GLY A 60 -15.85 4.27 9.16
C GLY A 60 -14.75 5.34 9.19
N ALA A 61 -14.67 6.21 8.21
CA ALA A 61 -13.75 7.34 8.27
C ALA A 61 -14.23 8.35 9.31
N VAL A 62 -13.35 8.70 10.26
CA VAL A 62 -13.60 9.60 11.37
C VAL A 62 -12.40 10.55 11.52
N TYR A 63 -12.27 11.47 10.57
CA TYR A 63 -11.18 12.44 10.55
C TYR A 63 -11.56 13.73 11.23
N ALA A 64 -10.60 14.35 11.92
CA ALA A 64 -10.76 15.72 12.41
C ALA A 64 -10.58 16.70 11.25
N GLY A 65 -11.50 17.64 11.13
CA GLY A 65 -11.36 18.76 10.23
C GLY A 65 -10.35 19.77 10.77
N GLU A 66 -9.53 20.33 9.86
CA GLU A 66 -8.55 21.36 10.19
C GLU A 66 -8.99 22.72 9.66
N CYS A 67 -8.80 23.74 10.46
CA CYS A 67 -8.97 25.14 10.08
C CYS A 67 -7.69 25.93 10.33
N GLY A 68 -7.23 26.63 9.30
CA GLY A 68 -6.11 27.56 9.45
C GLY A 68 -6.51 28.97 9.08
N LEU A 69 -6.09 29.94 9.89
CA LEU A 69 -6.29 31.36 9.59
C LEU A 69 -5.18 32.22 10.19
N VAL A 70 -4.98 33.42 9.64
CA VAL A 70 -4.04 34.41 10.17
C VAL A 70 -4.78 35.67 10.51
N ILE A 71 -4.64 36.14 11.77
CA ILE A 71 -5.24 37.39 12.26
C ILE A 71 -4.15 38.39 12.54
N ASN A 72 -4.49 39.68 12.36
CA ASN A 72 -3.69 40.80 12.84
C ASN A 72 -4.18 41.13 14.27
N SER A 73 -3.35 40.82 15.27
CA SER A 73 -3.76 40.93 16.68
C SER A 73 -2.57 41.09 17.60
N THR A 74 -2.80 41.80 18.70
CA THR A 74 -1.84 41.98 19.81
C THR A 74 -2.07 40.99 20.96
N ILE A 75 -3.05 40.08 20.86
CA ILE A 75 -3.35 39.06 21.87
C ILE A 75 -2.08 38.25 22.16
N ASP A 76 -1.85 37.91 23.42
CA ASP A 76 -0.77 36.99 23.77
C ASP A 76 -1.07 35.59 23.19
N ARG A 77 -0.12 35.06 22.39
CA ARG A 77 -0.28 33.73 21.77
C ARG A 77 -0.50 32.62 22.81
N TYR A 78 0.10 32.74 23.97
CA TYR A 78 0.00 31.69 25.01
C TYR A 78 -1.42 31.57 25.59
N SER A 79 -2.22 32.64 25.56
CA SER A 79 -3.62 32.56 25.93
C SER A 79 -4.54 31.91 24.89
N LEU A 80 -3.98 31.60 23.71
CA LEU A 80 -4.74 31.04 22.60
C LEU A 80 -4.61 29.51 22.46
N PHE A 81 -3.72 28.85 23.21
CA PHE A 81 -3.71 27.40 23.28
C PHE A 81 -5.02 26.88 23.88
N GLY A 82 -5.70 25.98 23.17
CA GLY A 82 -7.00 25.44 23.55
C GLY A 82 -8.15 26.44 23.46
N ALA A 83 -7.92 27.67 22.97
CA ALA A 83 -8.98 28.62 22.68
C ALA A 83 -9.92 28.06 21.60
N THR A 84 -11.20 28.39 21.68
CA THR A 84 -12.18 27.97 20.68
C THR A 84 -12.60 29.16 19.82
N PHE A 85 -12.87 28.90 18.54
CA PHE A 85 -13.49 29.90 17.70
C PHE A 85 -14.62 29.33 16.84
N VAL A 86 -15.62 30.15 16.62
CA VAL A 86 -16.77 29.88 15.77
C VAL A 86 -16.68 30.81 14.57
N LEU A 87 -16.84 30.29 13.38
CA LEU A 87 -16.85 31.06 12.14
C LEU A 87 -18.16 30.90 11.40
N ASN A 88 -18.59 32.01 10.80
CA ASN A 88 -19.77 32.08 9.94
C ASN A 88 -19.42 32.79 8.63
N PHE A 89 -20.02 32.32 7.56
CA PHE A 89 -19.99 32.92 6.24
C PHE A 89 -21.29 33.70 6.02
N LEU A 90 -21.21 34.92 5.52
CA LEU A 90 -22.33 35.77 5.18
C LEU A 90 -22.32 36.07 3.71
N LEU A 91 -23.42 35.84 2.99
CA LEU A 91 -23.59 36.10 1.59
C LEU A 91 -24.72 37.13 1.38
N GLU A 92 -24.42 38.20 0.63
CA GLU A 92 -25.44 39.12 0.12
C GLU A 92 -26.18 38.47 -1.05
N LEU A 93 -27.49 38.36 -0.97
CA LEU A 93 -28.36 37.80 -1.98
C LEU A 93 -28.71 38.82 -3.07
N GLU A 94 -29.29 38.35 -4.18
CA GLU A 94 -29.66 39.21 -5.32
C GLU A 94 -30.69 40.29 -4.97
N ASP A 95 -31.51 40.07 -3.97
CA ASP A 95 -32.52 41.02 -3.44
C ASP A 95 -31.95 42.00 -2.42
N GLY A 96 -30.67 41.95 -2.11
CA GLY A 96 -29.98 42.77 -1.13
C GLY A 96 -30.14 42.31 0.31
N THR A 97 -30.83 41.20 0.57
CA THR A 97 -30.84 40.57 1.88
C THR A 97 -29.56 39.75 2.10
N GLU A 98 -29.31 39.36 3.34
CA GLU A 98 -28.10 38.55 3.68
C GLU A 98 -28.53 37.21 4.26
N GLU A 99 -27.79 36.13 3.86
CA GLU A 99 -27.96 34.80 4.42
C GLU A 99 -26.64 34.31 5.03
N SER A 100 -26.72 33.80 6.25
CA SER A 100 -25.58 33.36 7.05
C SER A 100 -25.53 31.83 7.08
N LEU A 101 -24.29 31.28 6.96
CA LEU A 101 -24.00 29.85 7.03
C LEU A 101 -22.86 29.64 8.04
N PRO A 102 -23.00 28.76 9.07
CA PRO A 102 -21.89 28.40 9.95
C PRO A 102 -20.81 27.66 9.17
N LEU A 103 -19.56 27.96 9.46
CA LEU A 103 -18.39 27.29 8.84
C LEU A 103 -17.74 26.23 9.73
N GLY A 104 -17.96 26.32 11.04
CA GLY A 104 -17.43 25.36 11.99
C GLY A 104 -17.10 25.95 13.35
N VAL A 105 -16.86 25.04 14.28
CA VAL A 105 -16.34 25.28 15.62
C VAL A 105 -15.02 24.59 15.76
N PHE A 106 -13.96 25.35 16.05
CA PHE A 106 -12.60 24.84 16.06
C PHE A 106 -11.89 25.17 17.36
N THR A 107 -11.02 24.25 17.81
CA THR A 107 -10.15 24.46 18.97
C THR A 107 -8.74 24.70 18.48
N VAL A 108 -8.12 25.77 18.93
CA VAL A 108 -6.74 26.13 18.53
C VAL A 108 -5.76 25.15 19.14
N ASP A 109 -5.03 24.47 18.25
CA ASP A 109 -3.94 23.58 18.62
C ASP A 109 -2.62 24.37 18.65
N THR A 110 -2.29 25.06 17.57
CA THR A 110 -1.01 25.76 17.44
C THR A 110 -1.21 27.24 17.07
N PRO A 111 -1.00 28.16 18.04
CA PRO A 111 -0.91 29.59 17.77
C PRO A 111 0.54 30.01 17.55
N GLU A 112 0.85 30.56 16.37
CA GLU A 112 2.18 30.99 15.96
C GLU A 112 2.22 32.52 15.74
N ARG A 113 3.07 33.27 16.48
CA ARG A 113 3.22 34.70 16.27
C ARG A 113 4.27 34.99 15.21
N ILE A 114 3.89 35.74 14.19
CA ILE A 114 4.74 36.20 13.10
C ILE A 114 4.66 37.74 13.02
N GLY A 115 5.52 38.43 13.75
CA GLY A 115 5.46 39.87 13.87
C GLY A 115 4.16 40.35 14.56
N SER A 116 3.39 41.21 13.90
CA SER A 116 2.07 41.70 14.39
C SER A 116 0.92 40.71 14.13
N LYS A 117 1.21 39.58 13.48
CA LYS A 117 0.18 38.60 13.08
C LYS A 117 0.28 37.35 13.94
N ILE A 118 -0.86 36.68 14.07
CA ILE A 118 -0.93 35.35 14.70
C ILE A 118 -1.54 34.39 13.68
N LYS A 119 -0.80 33.33 13.35
CA LYS A 119 -1.31 32.20 12.60
C LYS A 119 -1.92 31.21 13.59
N LEU A 120 -3.15 30.82 13.35
CA LEU A 120 -3.88 29.83 14.12
C LEU A 120 -4.06 28.57 13.25
N THR A 121 -3.64 27.44 13.79
CA THR A 121 -4.02 26.12 13.28
C THR A 121 -4.92 25.50 14.33
N ALA A 122 -6.08 25.02 13.93
CA ALA A 122 -7.10 24.53 14.83
C ALA A 122 -7.80 23.31 14.24
N VAL A 123 -8.32 22.48 15.11
CA VAL A 123 -9.05 21.25 14.76
C VAL A 123 -10.48 21.32 15.27
N ASP A 124 -11.37 20.59 14.62
CA ASP A 124 -12.77 20.49 15.05
C ASP A 124 -12.94 19.59 16.29
N ASN A 125 -14.18 19.44 16.75
CA ASN A 125 -14.50 18.64 17.93
C ASN A 125 -14.25 17.14 17.79
N MET A 126 -13.84 16.63 16.62
CA MET A 126 -13.49 15.21 16.44
C MET A 126 -12.28 14.82 17.29
N SER A 127 -11.38 15.75 17.57
CA SER A 127 -10.24 15.52 18.47
C SER A 127 -10.65 15.14 19.89
N LYS A 128 -11.86 15.48 20.33
CA LYS A 128 -12.39 15.09 21.65
C LYS A 128 -12.72 13.60 21.77
N PHE A 129 -12.78 12.89 20.66
CA PHE A 129 -13.02 11.45 20.62
C PHE A 129 -11.75 10.61 20.82
N ASP A 130 -10.57 11.22 20.87
CA ASP A 130 -9.28 10.55 21.14
C ASP A 130 -9.09 10.21 22.62
N ILE A 131 -10.16 9.87 23.31
CA ILE A 131 -10.18 9.39 24.69
C ILE A 131 -10.15 7.88 24.66
N ALA A 132 -9.27 7.26 25.47
CA ALA A 132 -9.18 5.82 25.58
C ALA A 132 -10.48 5.20 26.09
N VAL A 133 -10.86 4.07 25.50
CA VAL A 133 -11.96 3.24 25.99
C VAL A 133 -11.49 2.55 27.27
N ASN A 134 -12.22 2.74 28.36
CA ASN A 134 -11.81 2.28 29.67
C ASN A 134 -12.82 1.30 30.32
N GLU A 135 -13.87 0.92 29.61
CA GLU A 135 -14.88 -0.03 30.06
C GLU A 135 -15.56 -0.72 28.88
N ASP A 136 -16.01 -1.95 29.08
CA ASP A 136 -16.81 -2.66 28.10
C ASP A 136 -18.24 -2.13 28.09
N VAL A 137 -18.76 -1.83 26.89
CA VAL A 137 -20.12 -1.29 26.73
C VAL A 137 -20.89 -2.15 25.73
N ASN A 138 -22.10 -2.56 26.09
CA ASN A 138 -22.98 -3.33 25.22
C ASN A 138 -24.31 -2.57 25.05
N GLY A 139 -24.81 -2.50 23.82
CA GLY A 139 -26.06 -1.83 23.52
C GLY A 139 -26.41 -1.88 22.03
N THR A 140 -27.55 -1.28 21.71
CA THR A 140 -27.91 -1.03 20.31
C THR A 140 -26.96 -0.01 19.68
N TRP A 141 -26.94 0.04 18.38
CA TRP A 141 -26.09 0.97 17.63
C TRP A 141 -26.26 2.44 18.10
N TYR A 142 -27.50 2.87 18.30
CA TYR A 142 -27.79 4.24 18.76
C TYR A 142 -27.38 4.45 20.22
N GLU A 143 -27.65 3.50 21.11
CA GLU A 143 -27.25 3.59 22.52
C GLU A 143 -25.74 3.74 22.66
N LEU A 144 -24.96 2.98 21.90
CA LEU A 144 -23.50 3.05 21.89
C LEU A 144 -23.02 4.40 21.34
N LEU A 145 -23.58 4.86 20.23
CA LEU A 145 -23.23 6.17 19.65
C LEU A 145 -23.57 7.31 20.62
N SER A 146 -24.74 7.26 21.24
CA SER A 146 -25.18 8.24 22.24
C SER A 146 -24.30 8.22 23.49
N TYR A 147 -23.92 7.03 23.96
CA TYR A 147 -22.98 6.88 25.07
C TYR A 147 -21.63 7.53 24.76
N ILE A 148 -21.05 7.26 23.59
CA ILE A 148 -19.76 7.84 23.16
C ILE A 148 -19.88 9.36 23.04
N SER A 149 -20.95 9.87 22.43
CA SER A 149 -21.22 11.29 22.28
C SER A 149 -21.22 11.99 23.64
N ASN A 150 -21.91 11.42 24.63
CA ASN A 150 -21.95 11.95 25.99
C ASN A 150 -20.59 11.90 26.70
N LYS A 151 -19.84 10.80 26.56
CA LYS A 151 -18.48 10.66 27.14
C LYS A 151 -17.49 11.68 26.57
N CYS A 152 -17.58 11.96 25.29
CA CYS A 152 -16.71 12.93 24.61
C CYS A 152 -17.20 14.37 24.71
N GLY A 153 -18.42 14.62 25.26
CA GLY A 153 -19.01 15.94 25.38
C GLY A 153 -19.29 16.61 24.04
N VAL A 154 -19.66 15.85 23.01
CA VAL A 154 -20.01 16.34 21.69
C VAL A 154 -21.40 15.85 21.31
N GLU A 155 -22.35 16.74 21.15
CA GLU A 155 -23.74 16.41 20.83
C GLU A 155 -23.85 15.73 19.42
N LEU A 156 -24.90 14.92 19.26
CA LEU A 156 -25.27 14.39 17.94
C LEU A 156 -26.00 15.48 17.12
N ALA A 157 -25.67 15.57 15.83
CA ALA A 157 -26.34 16.51 14.93
C ALA A 157 -27.72 16.02 14.48
N GLN A 158 -27.92 14.70 14.45
CA GLN A 158 -29.14 14.06 13.99
C GLN A 158 -29.93 13.49 15.16
N THR A 159 -31.23 13.46 15.00
CA THR A 159 -32.14 12.82 15.94
C THR A 159 -32.01 11.30 15.92
N GLN A 160 -32.48 10.63 16.97
CA GLN A 160 -32.49 9.15 17.01
C GLN A 160 -33.25 8.56 15.83
N ALA A 161 -34.41 9.10 15.48
CA ALA A 161 -35.24 8.60 14.39
C ALA A 161 -34.51 8.72 13.01
N GLU A 162 -33.78 9.82 12.77
CA GLU A 162 -32.97 10.00 11.57
C GLU A 162 -31.81 9.01 11.50
N LEU A 163 -31.15 8.78 12.63
CA LEU A 163 -30.02 7.85 12.71
C LEU A 163 -30.46 6.39 12.54
N GLU A 164 -31.56 5.97 13.18
CA GLU A 164 -32.10 4.63 13.04
C GLU A 164 -32.67 4.34 11.63
N ALA A 165 -33.09 5.37 10.91
CA ALA A 165 -33.56 5.26 9.54
C ALA A 165 -32.44 5.04 8.52
N LEU A 166 -31.16 5.29 8.86
CA LEU A 166 -30.02 5.12 7.93
C LEU A 166 -29.86 3.66 7.50
N HIS A 167 -30.03 2.71 8.44
CA HIS A 167 -29.88 1.30 8.14
C HIS A 167 -30.58 0.42 9.19
N ILE A 168 -31.86 0.10 8.99
CA ILE A 168 -32.73 -0.56 9.96
C ILE A 168 -32.16 -1.89 10.47
N ASN A 169 -31.61 -2.73 9.59
CA ASN A 169 -31.12 -4.07 9.99
C ASN A 169 -29.88 -4.03 10.90
N ALA A 170 -28.97 -3.07 10.67
CA ALA A 170 -27.76 -2.95 11.46
C ALA A 170 -28.02 -2.21 12.79
N THR A 171 -28.92 -1.23 12.80
CA THR A 171 -29.22 -0.41 14.00
C THR A 171 -30.04 -1.18 15.06
N ASN A 172 -30.76 -2.23 14.68
CA ASN A 172 -31.55 -3.05 15.59
C ASN A 172 -30.79 -4.22 16.23
N GLN A 173 -29.49 -4.36 15.95
CA GLN A 173 -28.64 -5.37 16.59
C GLN A 173 -27.92 -4.79 17.80
N ASN A 174 -27.54 -5.66 18.73
CA ASN A 174 -26.66 -5.31 19.84
C ASN A 174 -25.21 -5.48 19.41
N TYR A 175 -24.39 -4.49 19.73
CA TYR A 175 -22.96 -4.46 19.51
C TYR A 175 -22.22 -4.33 20.84
N THR A 176 -20.97 -4.74 20.87
CA THR A 176 -20.14 -4.66 22.08
C THR A 176 -18.85 -3.91 21.78
N ILE A 177 -18.60 -2.85 22.53
CA ILE A 177 -17.33 -2.16 22.57
C ILE A 177 -16.51 -2.80 23.68
N GLN A 178 -15.37 -3.42 23.34
CA GLN A 178 -14.47 -4.07 24.29
C GLN A 178 -13.20 -3.24 24.44
N GLN A 179 -12.84 -2.87 25.67
CA GLN A 179 -11.69 -2.04 25.99
C GLN A 179 -10.34 -2.66 25.61
N ASP A 180 -10.28 -3.98 25.47
CA ASP A 180 -9.08 -4.73 25.05
C ASP A 180 -8.90 -4.81 23.52
N LYS A 181 -9.87 -4.33 22.74
CA LYS A 181 -9.87 -4.40 21.27
C LYS A 181 -10.06 -3.06 20.57
N ILE A 182 -10.46 -2.04 21.31
CA ILE A 182 -10.77 -0.72 20.78
C ILE A 182 -10.04 0.30 21.64
N ASP A 183 -9.08 1.00 21.05
CA ASP A 183 -8.20 1.89 21.77
C ASP A 183 -8.90 3.19 22.18
N THR A 184 -9.65 3.82 21.28
CA THR A 184 -10.28 5.13 21.50
C THR A 184 -11.77 5.13 21.16
N TYR A 185 -12.50 6.10 21.71
CA TYR A 185 -13.90 6.32 21.30
C TYR A 185 -14.02 6.76 19.85
N ARG A 186 -12.97 7.35 19.25
CA ARG A 186 -12.92 7.62 17.82
C ARG A 186 -12.95 6.32 17.00
N ASP A 187 -12.18 5.30 17.40
CA ASP A 187 -12.18 3.99 16.77
C ASP A 187 -13.55 3.30 16.95
N ALA A 188 -14.15 3.42 18.10
CA ALA A 188 -15.50 2.90 18.34
C ALA A 188 -16.54 3.53 17.40
N VAL A 189 -16.52 4.85 17.20
CA VAL A 189 -17.38 5.54 16.22
C VAL A 189 -17.07 5.04 14.80
N SER A 190 -15.79 4.83 14.46
CA SER A 190 -15.38 4.27 13.17
C SER A 190 -16.04 2.93 12.91
N TYR A 191 -15.96 1.99 13.85
CA TYR A 191 -16.56 0.66 13.70
C TYR A 191 -18.10 0.72 13.66
N LEU A 192 -18.73 1.57 14.45
CA LEU A 192 -20.18 1.80 14.38
C LEU A 192 -20.59 2.32 12.98
N CYS A 193 -19.81 3.23 12.41
CA CYS A 193 -20.05 3.71 11.04
C CYS A 193 -19.80 2.64 9.98
N MET A 194 -18.77 1.80 10.14
CA MET A 194 -18.49 0.70 9.21
C MET A 194 -19.68 -0.27 9.09
N VAL A 195 -20.30 -0.60 10.22
CA VAL A 195 -21.41 -1.57 10.25
C VAL A 195 -22.60 -1.13 9.40
N ILE A 196 -22.88 0.17 9.33
CA ILE A 196 -23.98 0.73 8.56
C ILE A 196 -23.51 1.42 7.25
N CYS A 197 -22.26 1.17 6.84
CA CYS A 197 -21.68 1.76 5.60
C CYS A 197 -21.80 3.28 5.53
N THR A 198 -21.42 3.94 6.64
CA THR A 198 -21.38 5.41 6.77
C THR A 198 -20.01 5.87 7.23
N ASN A 199 -19.85 7.18 7.37
CA ASN A 199 -18.69 7.84 7.93
C ASN A 199 -19.16 8.81 9.02
N ALA A 200 -18.25 9.38 9.79
CA ALA A 200 -18.60 10.42 10.74
C ALA A 200 -17.72 11.66 10.56
N THR A 201 -18.28 12.81 10.79
CA THR A 201 -17.62 14.12 10.78
C THR A 201 -18.20 15.02 11.83
N ILE A 202 -17.56 16.13 12.09
CA ILE A 202 -18.18 17.23 12.86
C ILE A 202 -18.86 18.16 11.85
N ASP A 203 -20.11 18.47 12.11
CA ASP A 203 -20.86 19.41 11.29
C ASP A 203 -20.41 20.87 11.52
N ASN A 204 -20.92 21.77 10.71
CA ASN A 204 -20.61 23.21 10.81
C ASN A 204 -21.03 23.86 12.13
N THR A 205 -21.84 23.19 12.96
CA THR A 205 -22.27 23.68 14.30
C THR A 205 -21.46 23.06 15.44
N GLY A 206 -20.50 22.18 15.12
CA GLY A 206 -19.60 21.52 16.08
C GLY A 206 -20.15 20.23 16.68
N LYS A 207 -21.20 19.63 16.09
CA LYS A 207 -21.84 18.40 16.53
C LYS A 207 -21.36 17.19 15.70
N LEU A 208 -21.41 16.00 16.30
CA LEU A 208 -21.10 14.76 15.59
C LEU A 208 -22.22 14.43 14.60
N LYS A 209 -21.87 14.33 13.33
CA LYS A 209 -22.77 14.00 12.22
C LYS A 209 -22.36 12.69 11.57
N ILE A 210 -23.31 11.76 11.45
CA ILE A 210 -23.13 10.54 10.66
C ILE A 210 -23.42 10.87 9.19
N VAL A 211 -22.47 10.54 8.33
CA VAL A 211 -22.48 10.90 6.91
C VAL A 211 -22.69 9.65 6.05
N GLN A 212 -23.75 9.66 5.28
CA GLN A 212 -24.04 8.67 4.24
C GLN A 212 -23.73 9.29 2.87
N TYR A 213 -23.26 8.48 1.92
CA TYR A 213 -23.13 8.92 0.54
C TYR A 213 -24.51 9.17 -0.06
N ALA A 214 -24.75 10.36 -0.57
CA ALA A 214 -26.04 10.75 -1.13
C ALA A 214 -26.42 9.89 -2.36
N THR A 215 -27.69 9.51 -2.46
CA THR A 215 -28.23 8.74 -3.61
C THR A 215 -28.69 9.64 -4.76
N SER A 216 -28.80 10.95 -4.52
CA SER A 216 -29.19 11.95 -5.53
C SER A 216 -28.28 13.17 -5.43
N ALA A 217 -28.08 13.86 -6.55
CA ALA A 217 -27.27 15.07 -6.56
C ALA A 217 -28.00 16.22 -5.85
N CYS A 218 -27.27 16.91 -4.98
CA CYS A 218 -27.76 18.08 -4.24
C CYS A 218 -27.63 19.38 -5.05
N ASP A 219 -26.74 19.38 -6.05
CA ASP A 219 -26.47 20.54 -6.91
C ASP A 219 -25.92 20.10 -8.27
N SER A 220 -26.05 20.96 -9.28
CA SER A 220 -25.38 20.83 -10.56
C SER A 220 -24.30 21.89 -10.74
N ASN A 221 -23.19 21.48 -11.30
CA ASN A 221 -22.04 22.32 -11.54
C ASN A 221 -21.71 22.33 -13.02
N ASP A 222 -22.01 23.41 -13.72
CA ASP A 222 -21.74 23.59 -15.13
C ASP A 222 -20.27 24.01 -15.39
N ARG A 223 -19.92 24.12 -16.66
CA ARG A 223 -18.58 24.55 -17.06
C ARG A 223 -18.24 25.98 -16.63
N ALA A 224 -19.22 26.85 -16.50
CA ALA A 224 -18.99 28.27 -16.14
C ALA A 224 -18.60 28.43 -14.66
N THR A 225 -19.03 27.51 -13.82
CA THR A 225 -18.74 27.50 -12.38
C THR A 225 -17.48 26.72 -12.00
N ARG A 226 -16.92 25.91 -12.95
CA ARG A 226 -15.67 25.18 -12.76
C ARG A 226 -14.47 25.88 -13.38
N LEU A 227 -13.30 25.72 -12.74
CA LEU A 227 -12.04 26.18 -13.31
C LEU A 227 -11.51 25.16 -14.36
N ASN A 228 -10.70 25.64 -15.30
CA ASN A 228 -10.29 24.85 -16.47
C ASN A 228 -9.42 23.61 -16.18
N ASN A 229 -8.89 23.47 -14.99
CA ASN A 229 -7.98 22.37 -14.61
C ASN A 229 -8.66 21.25 -13.82
N CYS A 230 -9.99 21.18 -13.81
CA CYS A 230 -10.70 20.04 -13.23
C CYS A 230 -10.35 18.76 -13.98
N LYS A 231 -10.20 17.66 -13.23
CA LYS A 231 -9.86 16.34 -13.76
C LYS A 231 -11.03 15.38 -13.50
N PHE A 232 -11.39 14.59 -14.48
CA PHE A 232 -12.40 13.56 -14.40
C PHE A 232 -11.82 12.25 -14.91
N SER A 233 -12.08 11.16 -14.21
CA SER A 233 -11.71 9.83 -14.68
C SER A 233 -12.61 9.38 -15.84
N ASP A 234 -12.08 8.53 -16.70
CA ASP A 234 -12.82 7.95 -17.83
C ASP A 234 -13.60 6.68 -17.45
N TYR A 235 -13.71 6.40 -16.15
CA TYR A 235 -14.41 5.24 -15.62
C TYR A 235 -15.34 5.61 -14.47
N THR A 236 -16.34 4.76 -14.28
CA THR A 236 -17.25 4.84 -13.13
C THR A 236 -16.82 3.84 -12.08
N SER A 237 -16.52 4.31 -10.88
CA SER A 237 -16.31 3.45 -9.71
C SER A 237 -17.66 2.97 -9.20
N ARG A 238 -17.84 1.65 -9.11
CA ARG A 238 -19.05 1.00 -8.58
C ARG A 238 -18.68 -0.29 -7.88
N TYR A 239 -19.52 -0.73 -6.97
CA TYR A 239 -19.21 -1.85 -6.08
C TYR A 239 -20.21 -2.98 -6.26
N ALA A 240 -19.72 -4.22 -6.34
CA ALA A 240 -20.48 -5.43 -6.52
C ALA A 240 -20.27 -6.46 -5.41
N GLY A 241 -19.39 -6.15 -4.47
CA GLY A 241 -19.12 -7.03 -3.34
C GLY A 241 -18.61 -6.27 -2.13
N VAL A 242 -18.80 -6.88 -0.99
CA VAL A 242 -18.25 -6.42 0.28
C VAL A 242 -17.66 -7.61 1.04
N LYS A 243 -16.58 -7.36 1.75
CA LYS A 243 -15.89 -8.30 2.60
C LYS A 243 -15.57 -7.62 3.93
N ALA A 244 -15.84 -8.28 5.03
CA ALA A 244 -15.47 -7.85 6.38
C ALA A 244 -15.08 -9.03 7.24
N ARG A 245 -14.33 -8.79 8.31
CA ARG A 245 -14.00 -9.79 9.31
C ARG A 245 -14.67 -9.41 10.63
N PHE A 246 -15.56 -10.26 11.09
CA PHE A 246 -16.29 -10.08 12.35
C PHE A 246 -15.72 -10.97 13.44
N PHE A 247 -15.72 -10.49 14.66
CA PHE A 247 -15.23 -11.23 15.80
C PHE A 247 -16.15 -12.40 16.14
N ALA A 248 -15.58 -13.61 16.28
CA ALA A 248 -16.32 -14.85 16.59
C ALA A 248 -15.42 -15.81 17.35
N ASN A 249 -15.91 -16.35 18.49
CA ASN A 249 -15.21 -17.38 19.27
C ASN A 249 -13.71 -17.08 19.48
N GLU A 250 -13.41 -15.91 20.02
CA GLU A 250 -12.05 -15.41 20.29
C GLU A 250 -11.18 -15.09 19.06
N ASN A 251 -11.70 -15.29 17.86
CA ASN A 251 -11.01 -15.03 16.59
C ASN A 251 -11.87 -14.24 15.61
N TYR A 252 -11.25 -13.73 14.55
CA TYR A 252 -11.95 -13.08 13.44
C TYR A 252 -12.30 -14.08 12.34
N ALA A 253 -13.56 -14.08 11.91
CA ALA A 253 -14.04 -14.85 10.76
C ALA A 253 -14.43 -13.92 9.61
N THR A 254 -14.08 -14.31 8.38
CA THR A 254 -14.40 -13.56 7.16
C THR A 254 -15.82 -13.83 6.70
N TYR A 255 -16.55 -12.76 6.44
CA TYR A 255 -17.87 -12.76 5.81
C TYR A 255 -17.83 -11.99 4.51
N THR A 256 -18.51 -12.48 3.49
CA THR A 256 -18.53 -11.87 2.15
C THR A 256 -19.93 -11.92 1.55
N ALA A 257 -20.32 -10.83 0.90
CA ALA A 257 -21.51 -10.79 0.06
C ALA A 257 -21.15 -10.20 -1.31
N ASN A 258 -21.73 -10.73 -2.38
CA ASN A 258 -21.50 -10.28 -3.75
C ASN A 258 -22.80 -10.28 -4.56
N ASN A 259 -22.96 -9.29 -5.43
CA ASN A 259 -23.99 -9.31 -6.44
C ASN A 259 -23.44 -9.89 -7.77
N PRO A 260 -24.28 -10.17 -8.79
CA PRO A 260 -23.84 -10.78 -10.04
C PRO A 260 -23.04 -9.84 -10.99
N ASP A 261 -22.83 -8.56 -10.65
CA ASP A 261 -22.03 -7.66 -11.47
C ASP A 261 -20.53 -8.01 -11.39
N ILE A 262 -20.04 -8.78 -12.35
CA ILE A 262 -18.65 -9.21 -12.44
C ILE A 262 -17.65 -8.06 -12.67
N ASN A 263 -18.13 -6.89 -13.07
CA ASN A 263 -17.29 -5.70 -13.33
C ASN A 263 -17.31 -4.70 -12.16
N GLY A 264 -17.99 -5.01 -11.06
CA GLY A 264 -17.98 -4.18 -9.86
C GLY A 264 -16.76 -4.46 -8.97
N LEU A 265 -16.38 -3.47 -8.19
CA LEU A 265 -15.32 -3.58 -7.19
C LEU A 265 -15.81 -4.40 -5.98
N VAL A 266 -14.88 -5.05 -5.30
CA VAL A 266 -15.14 -5.64 -3.97
C VAL A 266 -14.48 -4.75 -2.92
N LEU A 267 -15.28 -4.24 -1.98
CA LEU A 267 -14.80 -3.43 -0.87
C LEU A 267 -14.42 -4.33 0.31
N ASP A 268 -13.20 -4.25 0.78
CA ASP A 268 -12.73 -4.91 2.00
C ASP A 268 -12.75 -3.89 3.15
N LEU A 269 -13.59 -4.14 4.14
CA LEU A 269 -13.76 -3.28 5.32
C LEU A 269 -12.78 -3.64 6.46
N GLY A 270 -12.05 -4.76 6.33
CA GLY A 270 -11.12 -5.22 7.35
C GLY A 270 -11.82 -5.80 8.59
N ASP A 271 -11.20 -5.62 9.75
CA ASP A 271 -11.67 -6.12 11.04
C ASP A 271 -12.71 -5.20 11.67
N ILE A 272 -13.83 -5.77 12.06
CA ILE A 272 -14.91 -5.05 12.78
C ILE A 272 -15.14 -5.77 14.10
N PRO A 273 -14.49 -5.33 15.19
CA PRO A 273 -14.49 -6.03 16.48
C PRO A 273 -15.81 -5.96 17.23
N ILE A 274 -16.65 -4.98 16.93
CA ILE A 274 -17.93 -4.74 17.66
C ILE A 274 -19.05 -5.68 17.26
N VAL A 275 -18.94 -6.42 16.14
CA VAL A 275 -19.99 -7.30 15.63
C VAL A 275 -19.89 -8.66 16.28
N GLY A 276 -20.85 -8.94 17.16
CA GLY A 276 -21.04 -10.24 17.83
C GLY A 276 -22.16 -11.08 17.20
N GLY A 277 -22.72 -12.03 17.98
CA GLY A 277 -23.88 -12.81 17.62
C GLY A 277 -23.59 -14.07 16.79
N THR A 278 -24.64 -14.65 16.20
CA THR A 278 -24.59 -15.92 15.43
C THR A 278 -24.04 -15.70 14.02
N ALA A 279 -23.71 -16.77 13.32
CA ALA A 279 -23.32 -16.72 11.91
C ALA A 279 -24.42 -16.10 11.03
N ASP A 280 -25.69 -16.39 11.32
CA ASP A 280 -26.83 -15.87 10.58
C ASP A 280 -26.98 -14.34 10.75
N SER A 281 -26.79 -13.81 11.97
CA SER A 281 -26.83 -12.37 12.21
C SER A 281 -25.68 -11.64 11.52
N LYS A 282 -24.49 -12.25 11.44
CA LYS A 282 -23.33 -11.72 10.74
C LYS A 282 -23.52 -11.74 9.22
N ASN A 283 -24.10 -12.81 8.68
CA ASN A 283 -24.48 -12.87 7.26
C ASN A 283 -25.52 -11.79 6.92
N ALA A 284 -26.54 -11.62 7.75
CA ALA A 284 -27.52 -10.54 7.55
C ALA A 284 -26.89 -9.15 7.58
N THR A 285 -25.88 -8.93 8.43
CA THR A 285 -25.13 -7.68 8.48
C THR A 285 -24.35 -7.42 7.19
N ILE A 286 -23.63 -8.43 6.68
CA ILE A 286 -22.83 -8.26 5.45
C ILE A 286 -23.71 -8.11 4.21
N ASP A 287 -24.85 -8.79 4.16
CA ASP A 287 -25.83 -8.64 3.08
C ASP A 287 -26.44 -7.23 3.06
N ALA A 288 -26.78 -6.70 4.23
CA ALA A 288 -27.24 -5.32 4.38
C ALA A 288 -26.17 -4.28 3.97
N MET A 289 -24.92 -4.52 4.30
CA MET A 289 -23.80 -3.69 3.82
C MET A 289 -23.73 -3.70 2.28
N LEU A 290 -23.87 -4.87 1.64
CA LEU A 290 -23.87 -4.99 0.18
C LEU A 290 -25.02 -4.20 -0.46
N GLU A 291 -26.21 -4.25 0.12
CA GLU A 291 -27.36 -3.51 -0.36
C GLU A 291 -27.06 -2.00 -0.43
N THR A 292 -26.43 -1.46 0.63
CA THR A 292 -26.03 -0.04 0.67
C THR A 292 -24.90 0.28 -0.33
N ILE A 293 -23.86 -0.54 -0.35
CA ILE A 293 -22.65 -0.30 -1.15
C ILE A 293 -22.95 -0.41 -2.66
N SER A 294 -23.83 -1.34 -3.05
CA SER A 294 -24.17 -1.56 -4.45
C SER A 294 -24.92 -0.38 -5.12
N GLN A 295 -25.48 0.52 -4.32
CA GLN A 295 -26.11 1.75 -4.82
C GLN A 295 -25.10 2.86 -5.14
N ILE A 296 -23.84 2.72 -4.74
CA ILE A 296 -22.81 3.74 -4.91
C ILE A 296 -22.14 3.57 -6.27
N ALA A 297 -22.40 4.54 -7.18
CA ALA A 297 -21.76 4.61 -8.48
C ALA A 297 -21.44 6.07 -8.83
N TYR A 298 -20.17 6.34 -9.15
CA TYR A 298 -19.70 7.71 -9.38
C TYR A 298 -18.46 7.75 -10.26
N VAL A 299 -18.16 8.92 -10.82
CA VAL A 299 -16.92 9.17 -11.55
C VAL A 299 -15.93 9.88 -10.62
N PRO A 300 -14.76 9.31 -10.33
CA PRO A 300 -13.71 9.98 -9.57
C PRO A 300 -13.29 11.28 -10.27
N ALA A 301 -13.12 12.34 -9.47
CA ALA A 301 -12.80 13.66 -9.99
C ALA A 301 -12.00 14.51 -9.00
N THR A 302 -11.21 15.43 -9.55
CA THR A 302 -10.68 16.57 -8.80
C THR A 302 -11.31 17.84 -9.37
N LEU A 303 -12.12 18.49 -8.57
CA LEU A 303 -12.80 19.72 -8.94
C LEU A 303 -12.08 20.92 -8.34
N TYR A 304 -11.96 21.95 -9.16
CA TYR A 304 -11.57 23.28 -8.73
C TYR A 304 -12.71 24.23 -9.05
N ILE A 305 -13.36 24.71 -8.04
CA ILE A 305 -14.56 25.55 -8.20
C ILE A 305 -14.40 26.90 -7.48
N SER A 306 -15.27 27.80 -7.80
CA SER A 306 -15.48 29.00 -6.98
C SER A 306 -16.04 28.54 -5.62
N SER A 307 -15.36 28.91 -4.54
CA SER A 307 -15.61 28.41 -3.20
C SER A 307 -17.08 28.49 -2.80
N ASN A 308 -17.65 27.36 -2.39
CA ASN A 308 -19.03 27.21 -1.93
C ASN A 308 -19.07 26.47 -0.58
N PRO A 309 -19.16 27.17 0.54
CA PRO A 309 -19.13 26.55 1.86
C PRO A 309 -20.36 25.72 2.24
N ALA A 310 -21.38 25.68 1.37
CA ALA A 310 -22.57 24.89 1.62
C ALA A 310 -22.42 23.40 1.23
N TYR A 311 -21.37 23.02 0.51
CA TYR A 311 -21.10 21.61 0.25
C TYR A 311 -20.64 20.88 1.52
N GLU A 312 -21.17 19.69 1.73
CA GLU A 312 -20.83 18.83 2.85
C GLU A 312 -20.21 17.51 2.35
N LEU A 313 -19.45 16.87 3.21
CA LEU A 313 -18.90 15.52 2.90
C LEU A 313 -20.05 14.53 2.65
N GLY A 314 -19.87 13.65 1.66
CA GLY A 314 -20.89 12.69 1.24
C GLY A 314 -21.90 13.23 0.22
N ASP A 315 -21.92 14.54 -0.05
CA ASP A 315 -22.79 15.13 -1.08
C ASP A 315 -22.45 14.59 -2.46
N MET A 316 -23.48 14.36 -3.27
CA MET A 316 -23.34 14.08 -4.70
C MET A 316 -23.53 15.38 -5.49
N ILE A 317 -22.64 15.64 -6.42
CA ILE A 317 -22.70 16.79 -7.35
C ILE A 317 -22.76 16.26 -8.78
N THR A 318 -23.69 16.75 -9.57
CA THR A 318 -23.71 16.52 -11.02
C THR A 318 -22.79 17.54 -11.70
N CYS A 319 -21.77 17.07 -12.42
CA CYS A 319 -20.91 17.91 -13.22
C CYS A 319 -21.34 17.80 -14.69
N GLU A 320 -21.80 18.91 -15.26
CA GLU A 320 -22.27 18.97 -16.64
C GLU A 320 -21.13 19.29 -17.63
N ASN A 321 -21.27 18.86 -18.87
CA ASN A 321 -20.33 19.17 -19.95
C ASN A 321 -18.86 18.87 -19.60
N VAL A 322 -18.59 17.67 -19.09
CA VAL A 322 -17.23 17.24 -18.75
C VAL A 322 -16.40 16.93 -20.01
N ASN A 323 -15.10 17.17 -19.95
CA ASN A 323 -14.13 16.88 -21.02
C ASN A 323 -14.50 17.46 -22.39
N ASN A 324 -15.13 18.65 -22.42
CA ASN A 324 -15.61 19.33 -23.61
C ASN A 324 -16.67 18.53 -24.40
N THR A 325 -17.41 17.69 -23.74
CA THR A 325 -18.55 16.93 -24.30
C THR A 325 -19.86 17.41 -23.69
N THR A 326 -20.98 16.86 -24.16
CA THR A 326 -22.31 17.06 -23.55
C THR A 326 -22.61 16.08 -22.43
N HIS A 327 -21.61 15.26 -22.02
CA HIS A 327 -21.77 14.27 -20.95
C HIS A 327 -21.80 14.93 -19.57
N SER A 328 -22.72 14.45 -18.76
CA SER A 328 -22.79 14.80 -17.34
C SER A 328 -22.39 13.59 -16.50
N VAL A 329 -21.67 13.83 -15.41
CA VAL A 329 -21.22 12.78 -14.49
C VAL A 329 -21.59 13.16 -13.06
N ASN A 330 -21.87 12.16 -12.25
CA ASN A 330 -22.05 12.32 -10.81
C ASN A 330 -20.73 12.03 -10.10
N THR A 331 -20.40 12.89 -9.14
CA THR A 331 -19.20 12.75 -8.29
C THR A 331 -19.55 13.10 -6.85
N TYR A 332 -18.75 12.63 -5.89
CA TYR A 332 -18.98 12.90 -4.46
C TYR A 332 -18.00 13.92 -3.89
N VAL A 333 -18.43 14.63 -2.86
CA VAL A 333 -17.54 15.39 -1.98
C VAL A 333 -16.95 14.45 -0.95
N MET A 334 -15.80 13.84 -1.24
CA MET A 334 -15.12 12.91 -0.33
C MET A 334 -14.05 13.59 0.51
N ALA A 335 -13.42 14.60 -0.02
CA ALA A 335 -12.50 15.48 0.66
C ALA A 335 -12.59 16.88 0.06
N TYR A 336 -12.49 17.90 0.89
CA TYR A 336 -12.47 19.26 0.38
C TYR A 336 -11.44 20.14 1.09
N LYS A 337 -10.98 21.16 0.36
CA LYS A 337 -10.25 22.29 0.88
C LYS A 337 -10.99 23.56 0.50
N TYR A 338 -11.85 24.00 1.40
CA TYR A 338 -12.45 25.33 1.32
C TYR A 338 -11.38 26.40 1.53
N SER A 339 -11.39 27.46 0.76
CA SER A 339 -10.48 28.59 0.94
C SER A 339 -11.23 29.89 0.65
N TYR A 340 -11.35 30.73 1.66
CA TYR A 340 -12.11 31.96 1.55
C TYR A 340 -11.52 32.89 0.49
N ARG A 341 -12.35 33.38 -0.44
CA ARG A 341 -11.97 34.23 -1.58
C ARG A 341 -10.95 33.61 -2.55
N LYS A 342 -10.75 32.32 -2.48
CA LYS A 342 -9.91 31.55 -3.39
C LYS A 342 -10.72 30.42 -4.03
N LYS A 343 -10.04 29.61 -4.82
CA LYS A 343 -10.61 28.36 -5.34
C LYS A 343 -10.76 27.35 -4.21
N GLU A 344 -11.86 26.64 -4.25
CA GLU A 344 -12.07 25.44 -3.47
C GLU A 344 -11.62 24.22 -4.27
N THR A 345 -11.08 23.24 -3.57
CA THR A 345 -10.73 21.96 -4.14
C THR A 345 -11.62 20.89 -3.54
N ILE A 346 -12.30 20.12 -4.40
CA ILE A 346 -13.09 18.96 -4.01
C ILE A 346 -12.46 17.75 -4.67
N ASN A 347 -12.22 16.70 -3.88
CA ASN A 347 -11.69 15.44 -4.38
C ASN A 347 -12.72 14.33 -4.19
N CYS A 348 -12.90 13.55 -5.24
CA CYS A 348 -13.65 12.32 -5.26
C CYS A 348 -12.69 11.21 -5.75
N TYR A 349 -12.42 10.26 -4.89
CA TYR A 349 -11.48 9.17 -5.16
C TYR A 349 -12.22 7.89 -5.49
N GLY A 350 -11.63 7.05 -6.30
CA GLY A 350 -12.19 5.75 -6.63
C GLY A 350 -11.27 4.93 -7.53
N ASP A 351 -11.39 3.63 -7.45
CA ASP A 351 -10.63 2.69 -8.25
C ASP A 351 -11.33 2.39 -9.58
N ASN A 352 -10.54 2.10 -10.61
CA ASN A 352 -11.07 1.63 -11.89
C ASN A 352 -11.46 0.15 -11.76
N PRO A 353 -12.73 -0.23 -11.95
CA PRO A 353 -13.18 -1.61 -11.85
C PRO A 353 -12.42 -2.58 -12.76
N LEU A 354 -12.07 -2.16 -13.98
CA LEU A 354 -11.34 -2.98 -14.94
C LEU A 354 -9.90 -3.25 -14.51
N LEU A 355 -9.21 -2.24 -13.96
CA LEU A 355 -7.84 -2.38 -13.47
C LEU A 355 -7.77 -3.19 -12.16
N GLN A 356 -8.78 -3.07 -11.30
CA GLN A 356 -8.80 -3.84 -10.05
C GLN A 356 -9.01 -5.33 -10.32
N ASN A 357 -9.78 -5.71 -11.33
CA ASN A 357 -9.91 -7.11 -11.72
C ASN A 357 -8.58 -7.73 -12.21
N VAL A 358 -7.68 -6.92 -12.77
CA VAL A 358 -6.33 -7.35 -13.16
C VAL A 358 -5.38 -7.39 -11.96
N LYS A 359 -5.41 -6.38 -11.09
CA LYS A 359 -4.60 -6.30 -9.86
C LYS A 359 -5.10 -7.26 -8.77
N SER A 360 -6.41 -7.47 -8.67
CA SER A 360 -7.07 -8.25 -7.61
C SER A 360 -6.75 -9.75 -7.62
N LYS A 361 -6.16 -10.32 -8.67
CA LYS A 361 -5.68 -11.70 -8.58
C LYS A 361 -4.56 -11.85 -7.55
N ASN A 362 -3.65 -10.89 -7.48
CA ASN A 362 -2.56 -10.89 -6.51
C ASN A 362 -3.06 -10.45 -5.12
N ASP A 363 -3.90 -9.40 -5.04
CA ASP A 363 -4.47 -8.93 -3.76
C ASP A 363 -5.46 -9.95 -3.15
N LYS A 364 -6.23 -10.67 -3.97
CA LYS A 364 -7.09 -11.77 -3.50
C LYS A 364 -6.27 -12.95 -2.95
N HIS A 365 -5.13 -13.25 -3.53
CA HIS A 365 -4.20 -14.23 -2.97
C HIS A 365 -3.61 -13.75 -1.64
N PHE A 366 -3.24 -12.47 -1.53
CA PHE A 366 -2.74 -11.88 -0.29
C PHE A 366 -3.82 -11.87 0.80
N SER A 367 -5.02 -11.35 0.51
CA SER A 367 -6.13 -11.32 1.48
C SER A 367 -6.62 -12.72 1.87
N SER A 368 -6.58 -13.69 0.94
CA SER A 368 -6.90 -15.07 1.24
C SER A 368 -5.85 -15.72 2.15
N MET A 369 -4.57 -15.43 1.91
CA MET A 369 -3.48 -15.87 2.79
C MET A 369 -3.54 -15.18 4.15
N GLU A 370 -3.75 -13.86 4.19
CA GLU A 370 -3.90 -13.09 5.42
C GLU A 370 -5.09 -13.58 6.27
N SER A 371 -6.22 -13.91 5.64
CA SER A 371 -7.38 -14.50 6.29
C SER A 371 -7.12 -15.93 6.81
N GLN A 372 -6.38 -16.75 6.06
CA GLN A 372 -5.98 -18.09 6.51
C GLN A 372 -4.93 -18.03 7.62
N ILE A 373 -4.14 -16.98 7.63
CA ILE A 373 -3.08 -16.68 8.60
C ILE A 373 -3.69 -16.21 9.93
N SER A 374 -4.67 -15.30 9.90
CA SER A 374 -5.36 -14.78 11.08
C SER A 374 -6.20 -15.82 11.83
N SER A 375 -6.57 -16.92 11.17
CA SER A 375 -7.35 -18.02 11.79
C SER A 375 -6.50 -19.04 12.56
N LYS A 376 -5.19 -18.88 12.60
CA LYS A 376 -4.25 -19.74 13.34
C LYS A 376 -3.35 -18.84 14.15
N ASP A 377 -3.02 -19.20 15.39
CA ASP A 377 -2.08 -18.47 16.26
C ASP A 377 -0.74 -18.19 15.58
N MET A 378 -0.70 -17.17 14.69
CA MET A 378 0.46 -16.81 13.92
C MET A 378 1.02 -15.47 14.40
N VAL A 379 2.31 -15.44 14.66
CA VAL A 379 3.03 -14.22 14.98
C VAL A 379 3.51 -13.57 13.68
N ILE A 380 3.23 -12.29 13.52
CA ILE A 380 3.62 -11.48 12.36
C ILE A 380 4.76 -10.57 12.77
N VAL A 381 5.86 -10.63 12.03
CA VAL A 381 7.01 -9.69 12.19
C VAL A 381 7.09 -8.82 10.94
N ASN A 382 7.11 -7.51 11.14
CA ASN A 382 7.13 -6.52 10.07
C ASN A 382 8.44 -5.72 10.09
N ALA A 383 8.95 -5.37 8.91
CA ALA A 383 10.01 -4.39 8.74
C ALA A 383 9.73 -3.49 7.54
N THR A 384 10.08 -2.22 7.64
CA THR A 384 9.93 -1.23 6.57
C THR A 384 11.20 -0.39 6.47
N ASN A 385 11.52 0.11 5.27
CA ASN A 385 12.58 1.09 5.12
C ASN A 385 12.06 2.50 5.50
N ILE A 386 12.97 3.34 5.99
CA ILE A 386 12.62 4.67 6.54
C ILE A 386 12.97 5.84 5.61
N LYS A 387 13.77 5.60 4.58
CA LYS A 387 14.20 6.63 3.61
C LYS A 387 14.28 6.08 2.20
N ASP A 388 14.27 6.97 1.21
CA ASP A 388 14.56 6.61 -0.18
C ASP A 388 15.99 6.07 -0.28
N ILE A 389 16.17 4.99 -1.02
CA ILE A 389 17.46 4.34 -1.22
C ILE A 389 17.77 4.31 -2.71
N THR A 390 18.82 5.01 -3.10
CA THR A 390 19.34 4.98 -4.48
C THR A 390 20.09 3.68 -4.73
N ILE A 391 19.76 2.98 -5.80
CA ILE A 391 20.31 1.68 -6.20
C ILE A 391 21.08 1.87 -7.52
N GLU A 392 22.28 1.34 -7.55
CA GLU A 392 23.19 1.34 -8.68
C GLU A 392 23.60 -0.11 -9.02
N GLN A 393 24.68 -0.29 -9.77
CA GLN A 393 25.20 -1.62 -10.16
C GLN A 393 25.62 -2.52 -8.97
N LYS A 394 25.95 -1.94 -7.82
CA LYS A 394 26.36 -2.72 -6.65
C LYS A 394 25.14 -3.16 -5.84
N LEU A 395 25.15 -4.42 -5.40
CA LEU A 395 24.13 -4.93 -4.49
C LEU A 395 24.07 -4.06 -3.22
N LYS A 396 22.88 -3.55 -2.91
CA LYS A 396 22.60 -2.72 -1.76
C LYS A 396 21.44 -3.31 -0.97
N ASN A 397 21.61 -3.42 0.35
CA ASN A 397 20.55 -3.89 1.23
C ASN A 397 19.47 -2.82 1.36
N ILE A 398 18.21 -3.21 1.15
CA ILE A 398 17.06 -2.28 1.20
C ILE A 398 16.14 -2.55 2.38
N VAL A 399 16.12 -3.78 2.87
CA VAL A 399 15.33 -4.17 4.05
C VAL A 399 15.94 -5.40 4.70
N SER A 400 15.90 -5.44 6.02
CA SER A 400 16.28 -6.59 6.83
C SER A 400 15.13 -6.97 7.74
N LEU A 401 14.79 -8.25 7.79
CA LEU A 401 13.74 -8.82 8.61
C LEU A 401 14.35 -9.87 9.53
N ASN A 402 14.49 -9.54 10.81
CA ASN A 402 15.08 -10.41 11.80
C ASN A 402 13.99 -11.03 12.67
N PHE A 403 14.04 -12.34 12.85
CA PHE A 403 13.10 -13.05 13.71
C PHE A 403 13.71 -14.32 14.29
N SER A 404 13.15 -14.76 15.38
CA SER A 404 13.49 -16.03 16.03
C SER A 404 12.23 -16.87 16.23
N VAL A 405 12.37 -18.18 16.22
CA VAL A 405 11.30 -19.12 16.46
C VAL A 405 11.63 -19.99 17.66
N ASN A 406 10.63 -20.22 18.51
CA ASN A 406 10.77 -21.03 19.73
C ASN A 406 10.18 -22.45 19.53
N THR A 407 9.45 -22.66 18.45
CA THR A 407 8.84 -23.95 18.12
C THR A 407 9.17 -24.31 16.67
N ASP A 408 9.12 -25.59 16.34
CA ASP A 408 9.33 -26.04 14.97
C ASP A 408 8.26 -25.43 14.07
N CYS A 409 8.67 -24.68 13.07
CA CYS A 409 7.77 -24.01 12.13
C CYS A 409 8.43 -23.74 10.78
N ARG A 410 7.63 -23.44 9.78
CA ARG A 410 8.10 -23.07 8.44
C ARG A 410 7.68 -21.61 8.16
N PRO A 411 8.61 -20.66 8.27
CA PRO A 411 8.31 -19.25 8.03
C PRO A 411 7.97 -18.93 6.58
N ILE A 412 7.04 -18.01 6.38
CA ILE A 412 6.73 -17.42 5.09
C ILE A 412 7.13 -15.94 5.15
N CYS A 413 8.07 -15.54 4.31
CA CYS A 413 8.51 -14.15 4.20
C CYS A 413 7.92 -13.52 2.93
N ILE A 414 7.28 -12.38 3.07
CA ILE A 414 6.68 -11.63 1.96
C ILE A 414 7.36 -10.26 1.90
N PHE A 415 7.84 -9.89 0.71
CA PHE A 415 8.51 -8.62 0.46
C PHE A 415 7.75 -7.85 -0.61
N THR A 416 7.43 -6.61 -0.32
CA THR A 416 6.73 -5.68 -1.20
C THR A 416 7.57 -4.43 -1.36
N ILE A 417 7.98 -4.11 -2.57
CA ILE A 417 9.01 -3.10 -2.85
C ILE A 417 8.52 -2.16 -3.95
N PRO A 418 8.02 -0.97 -3.61
CA PRO A 418 7.82 0.10 -4.59
C PRO A 418 9.15 0.79 -4.92
N PHE A 419 9.38 1.06 -6.19
CA PHE A 419 10.58 1.74 -6.67
C PHE A 419 10.30 2.53 -7.95
N SER A 420 11.18 3.45 -8.27
CA SER A 420 11.22 4.12 -9.58
C SER A 420 12.58 3.89 -10.23
N ILE A 421 12.62 3.85 -11.54
CA ILE A 421 13.84 3.77 -12.35
C ILE A 421 13.88 4.98 -13.29
N ASP A 422 15.04 5.59 -13.46
CA ASP A 422 15.21 6.83 -14.21
C ASP A 422 15.34 6.62 -15.73
N VAL A 423 15.92 5.51 -16.13
CA VAL A 423 16.02 5.06 -17.52
C VAL A 423 15.75 3.56 -17.59
N ASP A 424 15.41 3.06 -18.79
CA ASP A 424 15.11 1.66 -19.02
C ASP A 424 16.28 0.75 -18.61
N GLY A 425 15.99 -0.34 -17.88
CA GLY A 425 17.04 -1.22 -17.43
C GLY A 425 16.57 -2.41 -16.59
N TYR A 426 17.52 -3.14 -16.05
CA TYR A 426 17.29 -4.28 -15.18
C TYR A 426 17.37 -3.91 -13.71
N VAL A 427 16.39 -4.38 -12.92
CA VAL A 427 16.48 -4.39 -11.47
C VAL A 427 16.49 -5.84 -11.00
N GLU A 428 17.50 -6.19 -10.23
CA GLU A 428 17.69 -7.54 -9.68
C GLU A 428 17.55 -7.49 -8.16
N PHE A 429 16.63 -8.29 -7.64
CA PHE A 429 16.36 -8.47 -6.22
C PHE A 429 16.89 -9.82 -5.78
N SER A 430 17.74 -9.87 -4.79
CA SER A 430 18.35 -11.09 -4.26
C SER A 430 18.06 -11.22 -2.77
N LEU A 431 17.59 -12.39 -2.34
CA LEU A 431 17.32 -12.68 -0.94
C LEU A 431 18.53 -13.32 -0.28
N TYR A 432 18.82 -12.88 0.93
CA TYR A 432 19.93 -13.36 1.75
C TYR A 432 19.44 -13.75 3.14
N ASN A 433 20.04 -14.78 3.71
CA ASN A 433 19.98 -15.06 5.13
C ASN A 433 21.31 -14.63 5.76
N GLY A 434 21.29 -13.54 6.50
CA GLY A 434 22.51 -12.89 6.98
C GLY A 434 23.42 -12.44 5.81
N LEU A 435 24.59 -13.05 5.67
CA LEU A 435 25.54 -12.76 4.58
C LEU A 435 25.51 -13.80 3.46
N VAL A 436 24.70 -14.84 3.56
CA VAL A 436 24.65 -15.95 2.61
C VAL A 436 23.48 -15.72 1.64
N ALA A 437 23.78 -15.71 0.35
CA ALA A 437 22.75 -15.67 -0.69
C ALA A 437 21.92 -16.97 -0.63
N MET A 438 20.61 -16.82 -0.75
CA MET A 438 19.72 -17.98 -0.76
C MET A 438 19.60 -18.52 -2.17
N GLU A 439 19.68 -19.84 -2.29
CA GLU A 439 19.57 -20.51 -3.58
C GLU A 439 18.18 -20.27 -4.21
N ASN A 440 18.15 -20.03 -5.51
CA ASN A 440 16.92 -19.78 -6.29
C ASN A 440 16.03 -18.61 -5.80
N ALA A 441 16.58 -17.72 -5.00
CA ALA A 441 15.85 -16.57 -4.44
C ALA A 441 16.33 -15.23 -5.05
N THR A 442 16.69 -15.22 -6.32
CA THR A 442 17.03 -14.02 -7.08
C THR A 442 15.96 -13.79 -8.14
N TYR A 443 15.35 -12.61 -8.11
CA TYR A 443 14.39 -12.15 -9.10
C TYR A 443 15.01 -11.01 -9.91
N LYS A 444 15.00 -11.14 -11.24
CA LYS A 444 15.52 -10.12 -12.16
C LYS A 444 14.42 -9.72 -13.14
N GLY A 445 14.10 -8.44 -13.20
CA GLY A 445 13.11 -7.85 -14.09
C GLY A 445 13.68 -6.73 -14.94
N TYR A 446 13.21 -6.61 -16.18
CA TYR A 446 13.40 -5.43 -17.02
C TYR A 446 12.25 -4.47 -16.76
N TYR A 447 12.57 -3.19 -16.62
CA TYR A 447 11.61 -2.13 -16.33
C TYR A 447 11.91 -0.92 -17.21
N GLU A 448 10.86 -0.31 -17.75
CA GLU A 448 10.93 0.98 -18.41
C GLU A 448 11.05 2.10 -17.38
N ALA A 449 11.55 3.27 -17.77
CA ALA A 449 11.64 4.43 -16.89
C ALA A 449 10.27 4.78 -16.28
N GLY A 450 10.21 4.93 -14.96
CA GLY A 450 8.96 5.22 -14.25
C GLY A 450 8.83 4.54 -12.90
N GLU A 451 7.60 4.55 -12.37
CA GLU A 451 7.23 3.96 -11.08
C GLU A 451 6.82 2.50 -11.24
N HIS A 452 7.35 1.63 -10.38
CA HIS A 452 7.16 0.20 -10.41
C HIS A 452 6.93 -0.39 -9.03
N PHE A 453 6.52 -1.66 -9.03
CA PHE A 453 6.22 -2.40 -7.83
C PHE A 453 6.65 -3.86 -7.99
N ALA A 454 7.47 -4.35 -7.06
CA ALA A 454 7.87 -5.76 -7.02
C ALA A 454 7.35 -6.42 -5.74
N THR A 455 6.75 -7.59 -5.88
CA THR A 455 6.36 -8.43 -4.74
C THR A 455 6.85 -9.84 -4.96
N PHE A 456 7.51 -10.40 -3.96
CA PHE A 456 7.93 -11.79 -3.95
C PHE A 456 7.77 -12.42 -2.58
N MET A 457 7.52 -13.71 -2.59
CA MET A 457 7.31 -14.52 -1.40
C MET A 457 8.37 -15.61 -1.35
N TYR A 458 8.90 -15.81 -0.17
CA TYR A 458 9.84 -16.88 0.12
C TYR A 458 9.31 -17.77 1.24
N LEU A 459 9.28 -19.07 1.00
CA LEU A 459 8.96 -20.09 1.98
C LEU A 459 10.28 -20.71 2.47
N ASP A 460 10.63 -20.44 3.72
CA ASP A 460 11.87 -20.97 4.32
C ASP A 460 11.72 -22.46 4.69
N ASP A 461 12.83 -23.12 4.94
CA ASP A 461 12.86 -24.48 5.46
C ASP A 461 12.32 -24.53 6.91
N MET A 462 12.06 -25.76 7.38
CA MET A 462 11.62 -25.99 8.75
C MET A 462 12.69 -25.47 9.74
N MET A 463 12.33 -24.45 10.50
CA MET A 463 13.19 -23.91 11.55
C MET A 463 12.95 -24.61 12.89
N LYS A 464 14.01 -24.80 13.65
CA LYS A 464 13.98 -25.43 14.97
C LYS A 464 14.69 -24.52 15.97
N ASN A 465 13.92 -23.76 16.74
CA ASN A 465 14.44 -22.88 17.80
C ASN A 465 15.70 -22.08 17.33
N ASP A 466 15.56 -21.38 16.23
CA ASP A 466 16.65 -20.74 15.51
C ASP A 466 16.30 -19.27 15.17
N ARG A 467 17.29 -18.52 14.71
CA ARG A 467 17.16 -17.13 14.27
C ARG A 467 17.36 -17.04 12.77
N ARG A 468 16.64 -16.11 12.13
CA ARG A 468 16.82 -15.74 10.73
C ARG A 468 17.01 -14.24 10.59
N SER A 469 17.89 -13.88 9.68
CA SER A 469 18.12 -12.48 9.26
C SER A 469 17.90 -12.41 7.76
N MET A 470 16.64 -12.29 7.35
CA MET A 470 16.26 -12.23 5.94
C MET A 470 16.50 -10.81 5.41
N ARG A 471 17.32 -10.69 4.37
CA ARG A 471 17.71 -9.39 3.78
C ARG A 471 17.40 -9.39 2.30
N VAL A 472 16.87 -8.29 1.79
CA VAL A 472 16.72 -8.08 0.36
C VAL A 472 17.79 -7.12 -0.13
N LEU A 473 18.64 -7.61 -1.01
CA LEU A 473 19.65 -6.81 -1.68
C LEU A 473 19.21 -6.54 -3.12
N VAL A 474 19.43 -5.32 -3.57
CA VAL A 474 19.01 -4.88 -4.91
C VAL A 474 20.19 -4.25 -5.63
N LYS A 475 20.26 -4.48 -6.94
CA LYS A 475 21.14 -3.75 -7.88
C LYS A 475 20.37 -3.39 -9.14
N CYS A 476 20.82 -2.33 -9.82
CA CYS A 476 20.25 -1.83 -11.06
C CYS A 476 21.35 -1.70 -12.12
N TYR A 477 21.10 -2.09 -13.36
CA TYR A 477 22.10 -2.02 -14.42
C TYR A 477 21.45 -1.92 -15.81
N ALA A 478 22.22 -1.36 -16.78
CA ALA A 478 21.76 -1.18 -18.14
C ALA A 478 21.47 -2.52 -18.84
N ASP A 479 20.57 -2.48 -19.80
CA ASP A 479 20.32 -3.62 -20.65
C ASP A 479 21.51 -3.87 -21.59
N THR A 480 22.11 -5.05 -21.49
CA THR A 480 22.84 -5.61 -22.59
C THR A 480 21.86 -6.49 -23.37
N THR A 481 21.71 -6.23 -24.65
CA THR A 481 20.71 -6.78 -25.61
C THR A 481 20.42 -8.28 -25.52
N SER A 482 21.26 -9.07 -24.87
CA SER A 482 21.06 -10.50 -24.60
C SER A 482 20.00 -10.79 -23.55
N ALA A 483 19.76 -9.89 -22.63
CA ALA A 483 18.85 -10.12 -21.51
C ALA A 483 17.37 -9.85 -21.84
N ILE A 484 17.07 -8.90 -22.75
CA ILE A 484 15.69 -8.62 -23.22
C ILE A 484 15.09 -9.86 -23.89
N ARG A 485 15.87 -10.58 -24.71
CA ARG A 485 15.39 -11.77 -25.44
C ARG A 485 15.04 -12.93 -24.51
N VAL A 486 15.75 -13.09 -23.39
CA VAL A 486 15.45 -14.12 -22.39
C VAL A 486 14.15 -13.83 -21.64
N GLN A 487 13.88 -12.55 -21.35
CA GLN A 487 12.61 -12.15 -20.70
C GLN A 487 11.42 -12.19 -21.65
N ASP A 488 11.58 -11.74 -22.89
CA ASP A 488 10.54 -11.83 -23.92
C ASP A 488 10.14 -13.30 -24.16
N ALA A 489 11.11 -14.21 -24.08
CA ALA A 489 10.86 -15.66 -24.12
C ALA A 489 10.10 -16.14 -22.87
N ARG A 490 10.39 -15.65 -21.66
CA ARG A 490 9.69 -16.01 -20.42
C ARG A 490 8.26 -15.44 -20.37
N ILE A 491 8.04 -14.20 -20.79
CA ILE A 491 6.71 -13.60 -20.89
C ILE A 491 5.87 -14.36 -21.93
N ARG A 492 6.42 -14.68 -23.10
CA ARG A 492 5.73 -15.50 -24.10
C ARG A 492 5.48 -16.94 -23.64
N THR A 493 6.30 -17.47 -22.74
CA THR A 493 6.10 -18.80 -22.15
C THR A 493 4.95 -18.81 -21.15
N LEU A 494 4.72 -17.71 -20.45
CA LEU A 494 3.56 -17.54 -19.56
C LEU A 494 2.26 -17.31 -20.35
N GLU A 495 2.34 -16.66 -21.51
CA GLU A 495 1.18 -16.37 -22.37
C GLU A 495 0.81 -17.52 -23.31
N ASN A 496 1.76 -18.35 -23.74
CA ASN A 496 1.58 -19.46 -24.69
C ASN A 496 2.09 -20.80 -24.13
N ARG A 497 1.41 -21.33 -23.12
CA ARG A 497 1.76 -22.63 -22.49
C ARG A 497 1.73 -23.86 -23.41
N SER A 498 1.47 -23.73 -24.70
CA SER A 498 1.34 -24.89 -25.61
C SER A 498 2.48 -25.11 -26.61
N ASN A 499 3.42 -24.17 -26.85
CA ASN A 499 4.37 -24.34 -27.96
C ASN A 499 5.73 -23.60 -27.85
N VAL A 500 6.27 -23.32 -26.66
CA VAL A 500 7.60 -22.71 -26.54
C VAL A 500 8.59 -23.74 -26.00
N PRO A 501 9.75 -24.02 -26.67
CA PRO A 501 10.77 -24.88 -26.12
C PRO A 501 11.34 -24.25 -24.83
N GLU A 502 11.52 -25.06 -23.81
CA GLU A 502 12.21 -24.71 -22.57
C GLU A 502 13.54 -24.02 -22.91
N ILE A 503 13.91 -23.00 -22.13
CA ILE A 503 15.19 -22.30 -22.32
C ILE A 503 16.36 -23.28 -22.13
N ASP A 504 16.23 -24.16 -21.15
CA ASP A 504 17.08 -25.32 -20.97
C ASP A 504 16.46 -26.47 -21.78
N ILE A 505 17.15 -26.88 -22.84
CA ILE A 505 16.75 -28.03 -23.67
C ILE A 505 17.24 -29.37 -23.13
N PHE A 506 17.98 -29.38 -22.02
CA PHE A 506 18.45 -30.64 -21.43
C PHE A 506 17.28 -31.32 -20.69
N PRO A 507 16.98 -32.61 -21.01
CA PRO A 507 15.84 -33.28 -20.37
C PRO A 507 16.16 -33.60 -18.90
N GLN A 508 15.51 -32.86 -17.99
CA GLN A 508 15.68 -33.03 -16.54
C GLN A 508 14.87 -34.20 -15.96
N ASP A 509 13.84 -34.68 -16.68
CA ASP A 509 13.01 -35.81 -16.24
C ASP A 509 13.69 -37.16 -16.60
N LYS A 510 13.95 -37.99 -15.59
CA LYS A 510 14.52 -39.33 -15.75
C LYS A 510 13.73 -40.24 -16.72
N SER A 511 12.42 -40.06 -16.82
CA SER A 511 11.56 -40.81 -17.74
C SER A 511 11.90 -40.56 -19.22
N MET A 512 12.62 -39.47 -19.50
CA MET A 512 13.10 -39.12 -20.83
C MET A 512 14.45 -39.79 -21.19
N TRP A 513 14.99 -40.62 -20.34
CA TRP A 513 16.27 -41.26 -20.49
C TRP A 513 16.15 -42.78 -20.42
N GLU A 514 17.01 -43.47 -21.17
CA GLU A 514 17.11 -44.93 -21.18
C GLU A 514 18.56 -45.39 -21.17
N GLN A 515 18.80 -46.58 -20.66
CA GLN A 515 20.13 -47.23 -20.71
C GLN A 515 20.56 -47.49 -22.14
N GLY A 516 21.78 -47.13 -22.50
CA GLY A 516 22.36 -47.39 -23.82
C GLY A 516 22.99 -46.16 -24.49
N SER A 517 23.54 -46.39 -25.68
CA SER A 517 24.20 -45.38 -26.50
C SER A 517 23.49 -45.19 -27.85
N ILE A 518 24.00 -44.29 -28.65
CA ILE A 518 23.53 -44.03 -30.03
C ILE A 518 24.67 -44.16 -31.00
N ALA A 519 24.51 -45.01 -32.04
CA ALA A 519 25.50 -45.25 -33.07
C ALA A 519 25.90 -43.97 -33.80
N SER A 520 27.19 -43.82 -34.08
CA SER A 520 27.71 -42.65 -34.82
C SER A 520 27.52 -42.77 -36.34
N ALA A 521 27.28 -43.97 -36.83
CA ALA A 521 27.12 -44.22 -38.25
C ALA A 521 25.73 -43.88 -38.78
N ASP A 522 24.67 -44.21 -38.05
CA ASP A 522 23.29 -44.15 -38.52
C ASP A 522 22.26 -43.61 -37.45
N GLY A 523 22.75 -43.27 -36.25
CA GLY A 523 21.90 -42.77 -35.16
C GLY A 523 21.01 -43.85 -34.54
N SER A 524 21.23 -45.13 -34.79
CA SER A 524 20.48 -46.24 -34.19
C SER A 524 20.83 -46.43 -32.72
N ASN A 525 19.90 -46.99 -31.95
CA ASN A 525 20.11 -47.32 -30.55
C ASN A 525 21.10 -48.51 -30.40
N ILE A 526 22.06 -48.39 -29.50
CA ILE A 526 23.02 -49.41 -29.14
C ILE A 526 22.91 -49.71 -27.63
N ASP A 527 22.94 -50.98 -27.27
CA ASP A 527 22.99 -51.40 -25.88
C ASP A 527 24.37 -51.09 -25.27
N SER A 528 24.36 -50.45 -24.12
CA SER A 528 25.58 -50.07 -23.38
C SER A 528 25.24 -49.88 -21.90
N THR A 529 26.05 -50.49 -21.05
CA THR A 529 25.95 -50.26 -19.59
C THR A 529 26.74 -49.03 -19.13
N ALA A 530 27.68 -48.55 -19.97
CA ALA A 530 28.52 -47.40 -19.66
C ALA A 530 27.95 -46.09 -20.25
N ARG A 531 26.71 -46.09 -20.72
CA ARG A 531 26.06 -44.90 -21.32
C ARG A 531 24.57 -44.90 -21.08
N ILE A 532 24.02 -43.68 -20.96
CA ILE A 532 22.57 -43.40 -21.01
C ILE A 532 22.29 -42.44 -22.15
N ARG A 533 21.11 -42.53 -22.76
CA ARG A 533 20.67 -41.68 -23.87
C ARG A 533 19.30 -41.08 -23.61
N SER A 534 19.12 -39.86 -24.09
CA SER A 534 17.81 -39.18 -23.96
C SER A 534 16.83 -39.62 -25.04
N CYS A 535 15.58 -39.27 -24.87
CA CYS A 535 14.55 -39.18 -25.91
C CYS A 535 14.93 -38.12 -26.97
N PHE A 536 14.07 -37.94 -27.99
CA PHE A 536 14.23 -36.86 -28.98
C PHE A 536 13.78 -35.53 -28.37
N VAL A 537 14.71 -34.60 -28.27
CA VAL A 537 14.51 -33.27 -27.74
C VAL A 537 14.31 -32.28 -28.89
N PRO A 538 13.21 -31.54 -29.00
CA PRO A 538 13.02 -30.56 -30.05
C PRO A 538 13.97 -29.37 -29.87
N ILE A 539 14.51 -28.87 -30.99
CA ILE A 539 15.46 -27.74 -31.00
C ILE A 539 15.14 -26.77 -32.13
N LYS A 540 15.68 -25.56 -32.02
CA LYS A 540 15.60 -24.55 -33.05
C LYS A 540 16.73 -24.71 -34.05
N ALA A 541 16.41 -24.78 -35.34
CA ALA A 541 17.38 -24.89 -36.43
C ALA A 541 18.24 -23.61 -36.52
N GLY A 542 19.54 -23.77 -36.80
CA GLY A 542 20.48 -22.68 -36.96
C GLY A 542 20.84 -21.97 -35.64
N GLN A 543 20.52 -22.56 -34.51
CA GLN A 543 20.80 -22.01 -33.19
C GLN A 543 22.08 -22.60 -32.61
N LYS A 544 22.89 -21.72 -31.98
CA LYS A 544 24.05 -22.15 -31.19
C LYS A 544 23.58 -22.40 -29.75
N TYR A 545 24.02 -23.49 -29.17
CA TYR A 545 23.73 -23.89 -27.80
C TYR A 545 25.03 -24.08 -27.02
N LYS A 546 24.99 -23.75 -25.75
CA LYS A 546 26.05 -23.98 -24.78
C LYS A 546 25.54 -24.97 -23.73
N CYS A 547 26.29 -26.07 -23.55
CA CYS A 547 26.04 -27.02 -22.48
C CYS A 547 27.05 -26.82 -21.37
N THR A 548 26.53 -26.66 -20.15
CA THR A 548 27.32 -26.56 -18.92
C THR A 548 27.17 -27.84 -18.12
N ALA A 549 28.26 -28.39 -17.63
CA ALA A 549 28.30 -29.69 -16.99
C ALA A 549 29.07 -29.69 -15.66
N ASP A 550 28.82 -30.72 -14.86
CA ASP A 550 29.75 -31.11 -13.81
C ASP A 550 31.01 -31.80 -14.39
N SER A 551 32.08 -31.89 -13.60
CA SER A 551 33.37 -32.46 -14.04
C SER A 551 33.40 -34.00 -14.05
N SER A 552 32.39 -34.68 -13.52
CA SER A 552 32.34 -36.12 -13.33
C SER A 552 31.76 -36.87 -14.55
N HIS A 553 31.05 -36.16 -15.43
CA HIS A 553 30.37 -36.71 -16.58
C HIS A 553 30.83 -36.07 -17.89
N GLN A 554 30.59 -36.78 -18.98
CA GLN A 554 30.84 -36.32 -20.36
C GLN A 554 29.56 -36.43 -21.18
N LEU A 555 29.29 -35.45 -22.04
CA LEU A 555 28.09 -35.35 -22.86
C LEU A 555 28.44 -35.34 -24.36
N LEU A 556 27.55 -35.92 -25.14
CA LEU A 556 27.58 -35.93 -26.60
C LEU A 556 26.18 -35.68 -27.14
N THR A 557 26.05 -34.93 -28.23
CA THR A 557 24.77 -34.70 -28.92
C THR A 557 24.71 -35.41 -30.26
N ARG A 558 23.53 -35.91 -30.65
CA ARG A 558 23.19 -36.49 -31.93
C ARG A 558 22.06 -35.70 -32.58
N HIS A 559 22.20 -35.31 -33.84
CA HIS A 559 21.28 -34.40 -34.53
C HIS A 559 20.38 -35.14 -35.50
N TYR A 560 19.11 -34.73 -35.58
CA TYR A 560 18.07 -35.38 -36.38
C TYR A 560 17.17 -34.39 -37.12
N THR A 561 16.66 -34.80 -38.28
CA THR A 561 15.67 -34.04 -39.06
C THR A 561 14.27 -34.07 -38.42
N SER A 562 13.30 -33.39 -39.05
CA SER A 562 11.88 -33.42 -38.65
C SER A 562 11.27 -34.84 -38.73
N THR A 563 11.78 -35.71 -39.57
CA THR A 563 11.37 -37.11 -39.67
C THR A 563 12.16 -38.03 -38.73
N LYS A 564 12.96 -37.48 -37.83
CA LYS A 564 13.85 -38.20 -36.91
C LYS A 564 14.92 -39.04 -37.62
N THR A 565 15.28 -38.67 -38.85
CA THR A 565 16.40 -39.27 -39.59
C THR A 565 17.70 -38.69 -39.05
N TYR A 566 18.67 -39.53 -38.73
CA TYR A 566 19.98 -39.13 -38.23
C TYR A 566 20.76 -38.33 -39.26
N ARG A 567 21.43 -37.29 -38.84
CA ARG A 567 22.24 -36.43 -39.69
C ARG A 567 23.70 -36.38 -39.32
N SER A 568 23.99 -36.07 -38.08
CA SER A 568 25.37 -35.85 -37.64
C SER A 568 25.53 -35.98 -36.12
N THR A 569 26.76 -35.96 -35.71
CA THR A 569 27.15 -35.77 -34.31
C THR A 569 28.04 -34.56 -34.20
N THR A 570 27.99 -33.88 -33.09
CA THR A 570 28.78 -32.67 -32.88
C THR A 570 30.22 -32.94 -32.56
N THR A 571 30.63 -34.13 -32.16
CA THR A 571 32.03 -34.51 -31.95
C THR A 571 32.18 -35.67 -30.96
N SER A 572 33.37 -35.83 -30.38
CA SER A 572 33.66 -36.73 -29.25
C SER A 572 32.98 -36.24 -27.95
N PHE A 573 32.83 -37.13 -26.99
CA PHE A 573 32.35 -36.76 -25.66
C PHE A 573 33.14 -35.59 -25.07
N ALA A 574 32.44 -34.58 -24.66
CA ALA A 574 33.00 -33.38 -24.07
C ALA A 574 32.70 -33.35 -22.57
N SER A 575 33.70 -32.99 -21.78
CA SER A 575 33.58 -32.71 -20.34
C SER A 575 33.50 -31.19 -20.15
N ALA A 576 32.57 -30.75 -19.33
CA ALA A 576 32.36 -29.33 -19.01
C ALA A 576 31.92 -28.46 -20.22
N ASP A 577 31.86 -27.20 -20.05
CA ASP A 577 31.32 -26.19 -20.99
C ASP A 577 31.69 -26.44 -22.45
N PHE A 578 30.76 -26.92 -23.26
CA PHE A 578 30.95 -27.00 -24.69
C PHE A 578 29.80 -26.39 -25.47
N GLU A 579 30.10 -25.94 -26.68
CA GLU A 579 29.13 -25.31 -27.55
C GLU A 579 28.91 -26.16 -28.80
N PHE A 580 27.68 -26.18 -29.30
CA PHE A 580 27.38 -26.77 -30.61
C PHE A 580 26.36 -25.88 -31.35
N THR A 581 26.38 -25.96 -32.68
CA THR A 581 25.44 -25.21 -33.52
C THR A 581 24.59 -26.22 -34.29
N THR A 582 23.28 -25.99 -34.30
CA THR A 582 22.33 -26.78 -35.07
C THR A 582 22.28 -26.32 -36.52
N ASP A 583 22.14 -27.23 -37.46
CA ASP A 583 21.97 -26.92 -38.87
C ASP A 583 20.54 -26.45 -39.19
N ALA A 584 20.34 -25.82 -40.35
CA ALA A 584 19.03 -25.34 -40.82
C ALA A 584 17.97 -26.45 -40.93
N THR A 585 18.36 -27.68 -41.04
CA THR A 585 17.44 -28.82 -41.14
C THR A 585 17.31 -29.64 -39.85
N ASP A 586 18.08 -29.34 -38.82
CA ASP A 586 17.96 -29.98 -37.53
C ASP A 586 16.67 -29.56 -36.80
N LYS A 587 15.92 -30.53 -36.31
CA LYS A 587 14.67 -30.32 -35.56
C LYS A 587 14.69 -31.04 -34.22
N TYR A 588 15.50 -32.04 -34.06
CA TYR A 588 15.67 -32.80 -32.83
C TYR A 588 17.12 -33.07 -32.55
N ILE A 589 17.48 -33.15 -31.28
CA ILE A 589 18.71 -33.73 -30.79
C ILE A 589 18.42 -34.86 -29.81
N ARG A 590 19.39 -35.71 -29.59
CA ARG A 590 19.43 -36.64 -28.47
C ARG A 590 20.78 -36.51 -27.78
N PHE A 591 20.76 -36.54 -26.47
CA PHE A 591 21.94 -36.50 -25.63
C PHE A 591 22.39 -37.92 -25.30
N VAL A 592 23.71 -38.12 -25.18
CA VAL A 592 24.31 -39.33 -24.64
C VAL A 592 25.29 -38.94 -23.55
N ILE A 593 25.12 -39.48 -22.36
CA ILE A 593 26.00 -39.22 -21.21
C ILE A 593 26.78 -40.47 -20.86
N ARG A 594 28.02 -40.28 -20.39
CA ARG A 594 28.86 -41.28 -19.76
C ARG A 594 29.60 -40.69 -18.57
N ASN A 595 30.09 -41.54 -17.68
CA ASN A 595 31.08 -41.18 -16.67
C ASN A 595 32.41 -40.81 -17.32
N SER A 596 33.16 -39.86 -16.74
CA SER A 596 34.45 -39.40 -17.27
C SER A 596 35.50 -40.52 -17.33
N ASP A 597 35.38 -41.50 -16.45
CA ASP A 597 36.24 -42.70 -16.37
C ASP A 597 35.72 -43.90 -17.22
N ASP A 598 34.65 -43.68 -18.01
CA ASP A 598 33.97 -44.70 -18.84
C ASP A 598 33.40 -45.90 -18.05
N SER A 599 33.20 -45.74 -16.73
CA SER A 599 32.52 -46.71 -15.87
C SER A 599 31.04 -46.84 -16.22
N ASN A 600 30.37 -47.87 -15.65
CA ASN A 600 28.93 -48.03 -15.84
C ASN A 600 28.17 -46.85 -15.24
N ILE A 601 27.12 -46.42 -15.93
CA ILE A 601 26.21 -45.32 -15.52
C ILE A 601 24.78 -45.81 -15.62
N THR A 602 23.94 -45.33 -14.72
CA THR A 602 22.49 -45.58 -14.74
C THR A 602 21.72 -44.24 -14.78
N THR A 603 20.43 -44.28 -15.10
CA THR A 603 19.58 -43.10 -15.12
C THR A 603 19.39 -42.46 -13.72
N ASP A 604 19.74 -43.20 -12.65
CA ASP A 604 19.69 -42.68 -11.28
C ASP A 604 20.78 -41.65 -11.00
N GLU A 605 21.86 -41.67 -11.78
CA GLU A 605 22.96 -40.71 -11.64
C GLU A 605 22.62 -39.31 -12.19
N LEU A 606 21.51 -39.18 -12.95
CA LEU A 606 21.00 -37.89 -13.41
C LEU A 606 20.60 -36.96 -12.26
N ASP A 607 20.25 -37.48 -11.06
CA ASP A 607 19.96 -36.68 -9.90
C ASP A 607 21.18 -35.91 -9.38
N ASN A 608 22.38 -36.41 -9.69
CA ASN A 608 23.63 -35.81 -9.25
C ASN A 608 24.32 -35.03 -10.37
N ALA A 609 23.83 -35.15 -11.62
CA ALA A 609 24.43 -34.56 -12.81
C ALA A 609 23.72 -33.24 -13.12
N CYS A 610 24.30 -32.12 -12.70
CA CYS A 610 23.79 -30.78 -13.04
C CYS A 610 24.17 -30.40 -14.48
N TRP A 611 23.34 -30.79 -15.45
CA TRP A 611 23.49 -30.36 -16.85
C TRP A 611 22.47 -29.29 -17.20
N ILE A 612 22.96 -28.26 -17.88
CA ILE A 612 22.13 -27.20 -18.46
C ILE A 612 22.56 -27.04 -19.91
N CYS A 613 21.62 -26.98 -20.85
CA CYS A 613 21.90 -26.75 -22.25
C CYS A 613 21.05 -25.59 -22.79
N GLU A 614 21.66 -24.42 -22.91
CA GLU A 614 20.97 -23.16 -23.24
C GLU A 614 21.36 -22.63 -24.63
N PRO A 615 20.45 -21.93 -25.33
CA PRO A 615 20.79 -21.25 -26.57
C PRO A 615 21.78 -20.10 -26.32
N VAL A 616 22.89 -20.08 -27.07
CA VAL A 616 23.82 -18.95 -27.09
C VAL A 616 23.24 -17.88 -27.99
N ILE A 617 23.05 -16.69 -27.43
CA ILE A 617 22.58 -15.52 -28.14
C ILE A 617 23.82 -14.71 -28.54
N GLU A 618 24.15 -14.67 -29.82
CA GLU A 618 25.24 -13.83 -30.33
C GLU A 618 24.81 -12.34 -30.28
N ASP A 619 25.68 -11.52 -29.70
CA ASP A 619 25.46 -10.06 -29.57
C ASP A 619 25.34 -9.41 -30.96
N VAL A 620 24.16 -8.88 -31.27
CA VAL A 620 24.02 -7.87 -32.31
C VAL A 620 24.40 -6.53 -31.65
N LYS A 621 25.61 -6.06 -31.87
CA LYS A 621 26.08 -4.76 -31.44
C LYS A 621 25.28 -3.67 -32.17
N GLN A 622 24.18 -3.25 -31.61
CA GLN A 622 23.63 -1.91 -31.85
C GLN A 622 24.18 -0.98 -30.78
N ALA A 623 24.60 0.21 -31.20
CA ALA A 623 25.07 1.25 -30.29
C ALA A 623 23.91 1.59 -29.33
N VAL A 624 23.99 1.10 -28.11
CA VAL A 624 23.04 1.40 -27.05
C VAL A 624 23.56 2.63 -26.32
N ASP A 625 22.66 3.55 -26.02
CA ASP A 625 22.90 4.64 -25.09
C ASP A 625 23.37 4.04 -23.76
N THR A 626 24.59 4.35 -23.37
CA THR A 626 25.26 3.74 -22.21
C THR A 626 24.95 4.44 -20.91
N THR A 627 23.79 5.09 -20.80
CA THR A 627 23.35 5.69 -19.54
C THR A 627 23.03 4.57 -18.55
N GLU A 628 23.80 4.47 -17.48
CA GLU A 628 23.57 3.48 -16.43
C GLU A 628 22.29 3.82 -15.66
N PRO A 629 21.33 2.91 -15.55
CA PRO A 629 20.09 3.15 -14.83
C PRO A 629 20.33 3.26 -13.33
N THR A 630 19.58 4.13 -12.69
CA THR A 630 19.52 4.29 -11.24
C THR A 630 18.09 4.05 -10.78
N ALA A 631 17.90 3.12 -9.87
CA ALA A 631 16.60 2.90 -9.24
C ALA A 631 16.56 3.54 -7.87
N THR A 632 15.42 4.11 -7.51
CA THR A 632 15.15 4.66 -6.18
C THR A 632 14.07 3.83 -5.48
N ILE A 633 14.43 3.19 -4.38
CA ILE A 633 13.49 2.48 -3.50
C ILE A 633 12.82 3.51 -2.61
N LYS A 634 11.49 3.54 -2.61
CA LYS A 634 10.71 4.56 -1.89
C LYS A 634 10.72 4.36 -0.38
N ALA A 635 10.85 5.46 0.35
CA ALA A 635 10.78 5.46 1.82
C ALA A 635 9.39 5.03 2.30
N LEU A 636 9.37 4.25 3.39
CA LEU A 636 8.16 3.68 4.01
C LEU A 636 7.28 2.84 3.06
N GLY A 637 7.74 2.63 1.83
CA GLY A 637 7.05 1.83 0.83
C GLY A 637 7.44 0.36 0.86
N VAL A 638 8.70 0.05 1.20
CA VAL A 638 9.15 -1.33 1.33
C VAL A 638 8.52 -1.96 2.56
N LYS A 639 7.83 -3.08 2.36
CA LYS A 639 7.26 -3.89 3.44
C LYS A 639 7.85 -5.28 3.39
N ALA A 640 8.34 -5.76 4.52
CA ALA A 640 8.78 -7.13 4.71
C ALA A 640 7.99 -7.71 5.88
N ILE A 641 7.37 -8.84 5.69
CA ILE A 641 6.52 -9.49 6.68
C ILE A 641 6.93 -10.97 6.76
N ALA A 642 7.17 -11.47 7.96
CA ALA A 642 7.32 -12.90 8.21
C ALA A 642 6.13 -13.42 9.01
N TYR A 643 5.59 -14.55 8.56
CA TYR A 643 4.48 -15.24 9.18
C TYR A 643 4.92 -16.62 9.61
N THR A 644 4.62 -17.00 10.86
CA THR A 644 4.77 -18.39 11.30
C THR A 644 4.05 -18.66 12.60
N GLN A 645 3.65 -19.90 12.80
CA GLN A 645 3.14 -20.39 14.07
C GLN A 645 4.31 -20.48 15.07
N GLY A 646 4.20 -19.84 16.23
CA GLY A 646 5.19 -19.93 17.32
C GLY A 646 6.41 -19.02 17.19
N ILE A 647 6.39 -17.98 16.36
CA ILE A 647 7.42 -16.92 16.39
C ILE A 647 7.21 -16.08 17.66
N ASN A 648 8.18 -16.11 18.57
CA ASN A 648 8.38 -15.07 19.56
C ASN A 648 9.48 -14.15 19.03
N GLY A 649 9.15 -13.30 18.07
CA GLY A 649 10.08 -12.33 17.53
C GLY A 649 9.69 -10.94 17.97
N LYS A 650 10.53 -10.29 18.75
CA LYS A 650 10.62 -8.84 18.68
C LYS A 650 11.25 -8.55 17.32
N GLY A 651 10.61 -7.72 16.49
CA GLY A 651 11.23 -7.24 15.25
C GLY A 651 12.49 -6.48 15.62
N GLU A 652 13.64 -7.14 15.59
CA GLU A 652 14.93 -6.47 15.75
C GLU A 652 15.36 -6.00 14.36
N TRP A 653 15.59 -4.72 14.23
CA TRP A 653 16.17 -4.14 13.04
C TRP A 653 17.69 -4.27 13.15
N ASP A 654 18.28 -5.20 12.41
CA ASP A 654 19.73 -5.42 12.38
C ASP A 654 20.30 -4.90 11.04
N GLY A 655 20.14 -3.64 10.82
CA GLY A 655 21.08 -2.87 10.03
C GLY A 655 21.88 -2.07 11.04
N THR A 656 23.15 -1.84 10.82
CA THR A 656 23.88 -0.79 11.50
C THR A 656 23.10 0.51 11.31
N LEU A 657 22.16 0.79 12.22
CA LEU A 657 21.55 2.09 12.35
C LEU A 657 22.70 2.96 12.86
N GLU A 658 23.44 3.57 11.94
CA GLU A 658 24.11 4.78 12.35
C GLU A 658 22.98 5.74 12.73
N PHE A 659 22.93 6.17 13.99
CA PHE A 659 21.98 7.19 14.46
C PHE A 659 21.94 8.41 13.52
N LYS A 660 23.04 8.69 12.87
CA LYS A 660 23.19 9.66 11.80
C LYS A 660 22.22 9.42 10.61
N ASP A 661 21.97 8.17 10.24
CA ASP A 661 21.07 7.82 9.13
C ASP A 661 19.59 7.91 9.49
N VAL A 662 19.24 7.80 10.79
CA VAL A 662 17.87 7.92 11.28
C VAL A 662 17.45 9.38 11.46
N PHE A 663 18.39 10.23 11.86
CA PHE A 663 18.09 11.61 12.26
C PHE A 663 18.54 12.67 11.25
N SER A 664 19.37 12.32 10.24
CA SER A 664 19.87 13.32 9.28
C SER A 664 18.80 13.98 8.40
N ASP A 665 17.64 13.34 8.23
CA ASP A 665 16.56 13.79 7.35
C ASP A 665 15.23 14.11 8.07
N ILE A 666 15.21 14.03 9.41
CA ILE A 666 14.08 14.49 10.19
C ILE A 666 14.31 15.97 10.51
N PRO A 667 13.54 16.91 9.93
CA PRO A 667 13.60 18.28 10.39
C PRO A 667 13.07 18.31 11.83
N LEU A 668 13.96 18.42 12.80
CA LEU A 668 13.61 18.69 14.18
C LEU A 668 12.99 20.09 14.21
N ILE A 669 11.67 20.14 14.10
CA ILE A 669 10.93 21.38 14.31
C ILE A 669 11.03 21.72 15.79
N SER A 670 11.31 22.94 16.11
CA SER A 670 11.62 23.49 17.44
C SER A 670 10.60 23.23 18.57
N ASN A 671 9.60 22.39 18.33
CA ASN A 671 8.51 22.08 19.25
C ASN A 671 8.31 20.58 19.52
N MET A 672 9.23 19.70 19.12
CA MET A 672 9.17 18.31 19.57
C MET A 672 9.67 18.21 21.01
N SER A 673 8.74 18.09 21.94
CA SER A 673 9.04 17.98 23.37
C SER A 673 9.38 16.56 23.84
N VAL A 674 9.12 15.52 23.04
CA VAL A 674 9.42 14.10 23.40
C VAL A 674 9.65 13.26 22.15
N ILE A 675 10.80 12.59 22.07
CA ILE A 675 11.00 11.45 21.16
C ILE A 675 10.83 10.20 22.01
N THR A 676 9.77 9.46 21.84
CA THR A 676 9.56 8.16 22.46
C THR A 676 9.96 7.07 21.48
N PHE A 677 10.96 6.29 21.85
CA PHE A 677 11.24 5.00 21.22
C PHE A 677 10.33 3.96 21.88
N GLY A 678 9.48 3.29 21.11
CA GLY A 678 8.64 2.21 21.62
C GLY A 678 9.48 1.04 22.13
N ASP A 679 8.89 0.18 22.96
CA ASP A 679 9.48 -0.92 23.74
C ASP A 679 10.32 -1.96 22.96
N ASN A 680 10.52 -1.80 21.66
CA ASN A 680 11.08 -2.82 20.76
C ASN A 680 12.39 -2.44 20.07
N LEU A 681 13.04 -1.34 20.46
CA LEU A 681 14.34 -0.97 19.93
C LEU A 681 15.46 -1.33 20.93
N SER A 682 16.10 -2.49 20.77
CA SER A 682 17.35 -2.78 21.48
C SER A 682 18.52 -2.32 20.61
N VAL A 683 19.14 -1.22 20.98
CA VAL A 683 20.37 -0.73 20.36
C VAL A 683 21.55 -1.38 21.06
N ASN A 684 22.17 -2.37 20.43
CA ASN A 684 23.40 -2.98 20.93
C ASN A 684 24.59 -2.13 20.45
N THR A 685 24.78 -0.96 21.05
CA THR A 685 25.98 -0.14 20.82
C THR A 685 26.91 -0.29 22.01
N GLN A 686 28.11 -0.80 21.76
CA GLN A 686 29.22 -0.57 22.68
C GLN A 686 29.58 0.91 22.59
N ILE A 687 29.12 1.71 23.53
CA ILE A 687 29.50 3.11 23.68
C ILE A 687 30.82 3.12 24.45
N PRO A 688 31.93 3.67 23.92
CA PRO A 688 33.12 3.87 24.67
C PRO A 688 32.83 4.77 25.90
N ALA A 689 33.38 4.45 27.05
CA ALA A 689 33.11 5.09 28.34
C ALA A 689 33.37 6.62 28.40
N GLN A 690 33.69 7.27 27.31
CA GLN A 690 33.94 8.72 27.19
C GLN A 690 33.24 9.41 26.03
N ALA A 691 32.23 8.78 25.37
CA ALA A 691 31.50 9.45 24.31
C ALA A 691 30.62 10.57 24.88
N SER A 692 30.80 11.80 24.40
CA SER A 692 29.92 12.91 24.73
C SER A 692 28.60 12.77 23.96
N ILE A 693 27.51 13.35 24.48
CA ILE A 693 26.21 13.40 23.77
C ILE A 693 26.38 13.99 22.36
N THR A 694 27.34 14.89 22.16
CA THR A 694 27.65 15.51 20.88
C THR A 694 28.27 14.51 19.89
N GLU A 695 29.02 13.50 20.36
CA GLU A 695 29.60 12.48 19.50
C GLU A 695 28.55 11.42 19.11
N LEU A 696 27.54 11.18 19.95
CA LEU A 696 26.44 10.25 19.67
C LEU A 696 25.46 10.80 18.62
N PHE A 697 25.20 12.10 18.62
CA PHE A 697 24.18 12.73 17.78
C PHE A 697 24.75 13.57 16.62
N GLY A 698 26.07 13.62 16.46
CA GLY A 698 26.73 14.43 15.43
C GLY A 698 26.40 15.93 15.55
N GLU A 699 26.30 16.63 14.42
CA GLU A 699 26.01 18.08 14.40
C GLU A 699 24.50 18.38 14.51
N ILE A 700 23.74 17.70 15.36
CA ILE A 700 22.39 18.13 15.68
C ILE A 700 22.51 19.42 16.48
N ALA A 701 22.18 20.55 15.87
CA ALA A 701 22.04 21.80 16.58
C ALA A 701 20.84 21.66 17.55
N LEU A 702 21.15 21.30 18.79
CA LEU A 702 20.20 21.32 19.88
C LEU A 702 19.88 22.80 20.13
N ASN A 703 18.78 23.30 19.56
CA ASN A 703 18.25 24.58 19.99
C ASN A 703 17.76 24.45 21.43
N SER A 704 17.96 25.52 22.20
CA SER A 704 17.80 25.63 23.65
C SER A 704 16.44 25.22 24.26
N ASP A 705 15.52 24.71 23.46
CA ASP A 705 14.15 24.38 23.88
C ASP A 705 13.84 22.87 23.94
N ILE A 706 14.83 21.99 23.79
CA ILE A 706 14.67 20.54 24.03
C ILE A 706 14.90 20.30 25.52
N SER A 707 13.83 20.14 26.27
CA SER A 707 13.91 20.01 27.72
C SER A 707 14.07 18.58 28.24
N VAL A 708 13.79 17.53 27.47
CA VAL A 708 13.93 16.13 27.96
C VAL A 708 14.04 15.15 26.78
N ILE A 709 15.09 14.34 26.75
CA ILE A 709 15.14 13.07 26.04
C ILE A 709 14.87 11.98 27.10
N GLY A 710 13.70 11.36 27.06
CA GLY A 710 13.34 10.27 27.96
C GLY A 710 13.58 8.92 27.25
N PHE A 711 14.39 8.07 27.84
CA PHE A 711 14.47 6.67 27.49
C PHE A 711 13.50 5.89 28.39
N THR A 712 12.66 5.05 27.85
CA THR A 712 11.83 4.14 28.64
C THR A 712 12.68 2.98 29.15
N ASP A 713 12.26 2.30 30.21
CA ASP A 713 13.01 1.27 30.99
C ASP A 713 13.58 0.07 30.19
N SER A 714 13.42 0.02 28.88
CA SER A 714 13.89 -1.05 28.00
C SER A 714 15.23 -0.77 27.30
N VAL A 715 15.81 0.40 27.47
CA VAL A 715 17.17 0.70 26.97
C VAL A 715 18.19 0.43 28.08
N SER A 716 18.70 -0.79 28.14
CA SER A 716 19.86 -1.11 28.99
C SER A 716 21.12 -0.79 28.20
N ALA A 717 21.79 0.31 28.53
CA ALA A 717 23.17 0.52 28.14
C ALA A 717 24.05 -0.17 29.21
N GLU A 718 24.70 -1.27 28.87
CA GLU A 718 25.80 -1.78 29.70
C GLU A 718 27.04 -0.91 29.45
N LEU A 719 27.41 -0.14 30.44
CA LEU A 719 28.73 0.49 30.49
C LEU A 719 29.73 -0.65 30.75
N VAL A 720 30.56 -0.96 29.79
CA VAL A 720 31.73 -1.81 29.99
C VAL A 720 32.87 -0.88 30.41
N ASP A 721 33.37 -1.09 31.67
CA ASP A 721 34.53 -0.39 32.23
C ASP A 721 35.80 -0.59 31.37
#